data_9ad2fa598c9ee68f553af7e92deab6ca
#
_entry.id   9ad2fa598c9ee68f553af7e92deab6ca
#
_cell.length_a   1.000
_cell.length_b   1.000
_cell.length_c   1.000
_cell.angle_alpha   90.00
_cell.angle_beta   90.00
_cell.angle_gamma   90.00
#
_symmetry.space_group_name_H-M   'P 1'
#
loop_
_entity.id
_entity.type
_entity.pdbx_description
1 polymer ?
#
loop_
_entity_poly.entity_id
_entity_poly.type
_entity_poly.pdbx_seq_one_letter_code
_entity_poly.pdbx_strand_id
1 'polypeptide(L)'
;MSKIASVDAPSFSFLFDGKKSSDLLPQWSGKVRTRSLDSLRQQETTTWTDRTSGLEVRCVAVRYSDFPAIEWTVYLKNTSHKDTPIVENFQAMESSFPCPESDDFVLHHNVGSPADGNDYRPIETSMTANTKLHFGGAGGRPTNSDMSYFNFAWGNQGKIVVVGWPGQWAADFTRVGSRELAIRAGQEQTHFKLHPGEEVRTPLMVVMNWQGDWIKGQNQWRRWMMAHGMPKPGGKLPTPMLLASSGRAYGEMIGANEANQIMHIDRYLEEGLKLDYWWMDAGWYVQNQGWPQVGTWEVDRKRFPKGFKPISDHGHAKGVKTLVWFEPERVAANTWISDNHPEWLLSPLSGLESRRSTQLGIPEPCVVFNRNDHAIDYNGIHWDAKSIAFHPGPKGEYSVVRFTAPKEGTYKVRGVFQGIDNLTTTDVHIFVNGKSVFDSFIQLEGLGKRVEADHTVELRNGEVCDFVVGNGNGNYAYDSTGLQATLTGPDGIAHDAAKEYGARDVAWTYGYLTPGKVPNSETFRPYDQINKDAAGSNSLFNLGNPVAWKWLVEHVDKLLIDNGIDLYRQDFNIDPLSFWRGNDAPDRQGITENKHIVGYLAYWDELRKRHPNMLIDSCASGGRRNDLETMRRSVPLWRSDYAYEPIGHQCMTYGISMWLPFHGTGTVADETAPYYGGGVTPIHSYAFWSNAAPSLGSGIDIREKGIDYPKLRKLIANWRTLGSYYYGDYYPLTPCTRQDDNWIAWQFDRPEKNDGVVQAFRRPKSPDSQIRLKLRGLLPEARYRISVLEGASDRDGKEVSGKELAEVGLPVNLVEQPGAAVIRYAKVGPV
;
A
#
# COMPACT_ATOMS: atom_id res chain seq x y z
N MET A 1 12.54 -33.79 21.51
CA MET A 1 11.48 -32.79 21.35
C MET A 1 11.54 -31.86 22.56
N SER A 2 12.06 -30.65 22.41
CA SER A 2 11.99 -29.62 23.44
C SER A 2 10.50 -29.26 23.63
N LYS A 3 10.03 -29.16 24.88
CA LYS A 3 8.68 -28.70 25.19
C LYS A 3 8.50 -27.35 24.54
N ILE A 4 7.61 -27.25 23.55
CA ILE A 4 7.18 -25.97 22.96
C ILE A 4 6.65 -25.14 24.13
N ALA A 5 7.20 -23.93 24.31
CA ALA A 5 6.77 -23.03 25.37
C ALA A 5 5.27 -22.76 25.22
N SER A 6 4.52 -22.83 26.34
CA SER A 6 3.07 -22.56 26.31
C SER A 6 2.81 -21.17 25.76
N VAL A 7 1.94 -21.06 24.77
CA VAL A 7 1.48 -19.77 24.26
C VAL A 7 0.32 -19.26 25.12
N ASP A 8 0.32 -17.98 25.40
CA ASP A 8 -0.70 -17.33 26.22
C ASP A 8 -2.12 -17.55 25.65
N ALA A 9 -3.13 -17.51 26.50
CA ALA A 9 -4.53 -17.60 26.05
C ALA A 9 -4.95 -16.32 25.31
N PRO A 10 -5.93 -16.38 24.40
CA PRO A 10 -6.51 -15.19 23.79
C PRO A 10 -7.00 -14.22 24.86
N SER A 11 -6.63 -12.96 24.74
CA SER A 11 -7.07 -11.89 25.64
C SER A 11 -7.59 -10.73 24.80
N PHE A 12 -8.85 -10.43 24.94
CA PHE A 12 -9.57 -9.36 24.24
C PHE A 12 -10.44 -8.57 25.23
N SER A 13 -10.90 -7.40 24.84
CA SER A 13 -11.75 -6.58 25.68
C SER A 13 -12.76 -5.76 24.88
N PHE A 14 -13.81 -5.32 25.56
CA PHE A 14 -14.77 -4.34 25.08
C PHE A 14 -15.52 -3.73 26.27
N LEU A 15 -16.13 -2.59 26.05
CA LEU A 15 -17.16 -2.05 26.94
C LEU A 15 -18.54 -2.40 26.37
N PHE A 16 -19.46 -2.80 27.19
CA PHE A 16 -20.84 -3.07 26.83
C PHE A 16 -21.78 -2.37 27.80
N ASP A 17 -22.54 -1.41 27.29
CA ASP A 17 -23.35 -0.51 28.11
C ASP A 17 -22.52 0.15 29.23
N GLY A 18 -21.30 0.61 28.89
CA GLY A 18 -20.32 1.23 29.79
C GLY A 18 -19.62 0.26 30.76
N LYS A 19 -19.93 -1.05 30.74
CA LYS A 19 -19.34 -2.04 31.66
C LYS A 19 -18.24 -2.84 30.93
N LYS A 20 -17.18 -3.17 31.67
CA LYS A 20 -16.05 -3.91 31.12
C LYS A 20 -16.41 -5.38 30.82
N SER A 21 -15.96 -5.90 29.69
CA SER A 21 -16.12 -7.31 29.33
C SER A 21 -15.53 -8.29 30.37
N SER A 22 -14.44 -7.90 31.04
CA SER A 22 -13.85 -8.67 32.15
C SER A 22 -14.81 -8.94 33.30
N ASP A 23 -15.74 -8.02 33.57
CA ASP A 23 -16.71 -8.12 34.65
C ASP A 23 -17.98 -8.86 34.19
N LEU A 24 -18.29 -8.80 32.89
CA LEU A 24 -19.50 -9.36 32.30
C LEU A 24 -19.36 -10.83 31.90
N LEU A 25 -18.28 -11.17 31.16
CA LEU A 25 -18.09 -12.51 30.58
C LEU A 25 -18.12 -13.65 31.63
N PRO A 26 -17.58 -13.50 32.86
CA PRO A 26 -17.68 -14.52 33.89
C PRO A 26 -19.11 -14.80 34.35
N GLN A 27 -20.03 -13.82 34.18
CA GLN A 27 -21.42 -13.92 34.58
C GLN A 27 -22.32 -14.50 33.48
N TRP A 28 -21.82 -14.54 32.24
CA TRP A 28 -22.59 -15.02 31.10
C TRP A 28 -22.48 -16.55 30.92
N SER A 29 -23.46 -17.10 30.24
CA SER A 29 -23.44 -18.52 29.90
C SER A 29 -22.30 -18.83 28.94
N GLY A 30 -21.28 -19.57 29.39
CA GLY A 30 -20.08 -19.93 28.64
C GLY A 30 -20.17 -21.37 28.07
N LYS A 31 -19.63 -21.54 26.85
CA LYS A 31 -19.52 -22.85 26.18
C LYS A 31 -18.21 -22.91 25.40
N VAL A 32 -17.45 -23.97 25.61
CA VAL A 32 -16.20 -24.24 24.88
C VAL A 32 -16.40 -25.43 23.96
N ARG A 33 -15.90 -25.31 22.72
CA ARG A 33 -15.84 -26.38 21.73
C ARG A 33 -14.46 -26.47 21.15
N THR A 34 -13.89 -27.65 21.05
CA THR A 34 -12.58 -27.89 20.44
C THR A 34 -12.75 -28.85 19.26
N ARG A 35 -12.05 -28.57 18.16
CA ARG A 35 -11.97 -29.43 16.99
C ARG A 35 -10.56 -29.46 16.41
N SER A 36 -10.10 -30.58 15.88
CA SER A 36 -8.93 -30.65 15.02
C SER A 36 -9.26 -30.05 13.64
N LEU A 37 -8.45 -29.16 13.13
CA LEU A 37 -8.53 -28.69 11.75
C LEU A 37 -7.73 -29.63 10.82
N ASP A 38 -6.58 -30.08 11.30
CA ASP A 38 -5.70 -31.08 10.70
C ASP A 38 -4.75 -31.65 11.76
N SER A 39 -3.68 -32.33 11.34
CA SER A 39 -2.71 -32.93 12.27
C SER A 39 -1.86 -31.92 13.05
N LEU A 40 -1.79 -30.66 12.59
CA LEU A 40 -0.94 -29.61 13.15
C LEU A 40 -1.73 -28.50 13.84
N ARG A 41 -3.03 -28.37 13.56
CA ARG A 41 -3.85 -27.26 14.04
C ARG A 41 -5.08 -27.70 14.81
N GLN A 42 -5.24 -27.13 15.98
CA GLN A 42 -6.42 -27.32 16.83
C GLN A 42 -7.15 -26.00 17.01
N GLN A 43 -8.44 -25.98 16.71
CA GLN A 43 -9.33 -24.83 16.94
C GLN A 43 -10.10 -25.01 18.24
N GLU A 44 -10.06 -23.98 19.07
CA GLU A 44 -10.92 -23.82 20.23
C GLU A 44 -11.89 -22.65 19.98
N THR A 45 -13.16 -22.86 20.24
CA THR A 45 -14.18 -21.83 20.13
C THR A 45 -14.87 -21.69 21.48
N THR A 46 -14.68 -20.54 22.12
CA THR A 46 -15.37 -20.16 23.35
C THR A 46 -16.48 -19.17 23.02
N THR A 47 -17.69 -19.49 23.48
CA THR A 47 -18.88 -18.67 23.25
C THR A 47 -19.48 -18.28 24.58
N TRP A 48 -19.77 -17.00 24.75
CA TRP A 48 -20.50 -16.43 25.89
C TRP A 48 -21.80 -15.79 25.38
N THR A 49 -22.88 -15.91 26.13
CA THR A 49 -24.16 -15.33 25.72
C THR A 49 -24.80 -14.59 26.90
N ASP A 50 -25.05 -13.32 26.67
CA ASP A 50 -25.93 -12.53 27.55
C ASP A 50 -27.39 -12.79 27.18
N ARG A 51 -28.12 -13.44 28.06
CA ARG A 51 -29.55 -13.76 27.82
C ARG A 51 -30.45 -12.52 27.88
N THR A 52 -29.99 -11.45 28.48
CA THR A 52 -30.79 -10.21 28.66
C THR A 52 -30.81 -9.39 27.38
N SER A 53 -29.64 -9.13 26.79
CA SER A 53 -29.50 -8.34 25.57
C SER A 53 -29.51 -9.19 24.31
N GLY A 54 -29.20 -10.49 24.41
CA GLY A 54 -29.00 -11.38 23.27
C GLY A 54 -27.65 -11.23 22.60
N LEU A 55 -26.70 -10.51 23.24
CA LEU A 55 -25.34 -10.43 22.71
C LEU A 55 -24.61 -11.77 22.88
N GLU A 56 -24.17 -12.35 21.79
CA GLU A 56 -23.25 -13.49 21.75
C GLU A 56 -21.84 -13.02 21.44
N VAL A 57 -20.88 -13.41 22.28
CA VAL A 57 -19.44 -13.19 22.08
C VAL A 57 -18.81 -14.51 21.79
N ARG A 58 -18.07 -14.61 20.69
CA ARG A 58 -17.43 -15.86 20.25
C ARG A 58 -15.96 -15.62 19.92
N CYS A 59 -15.07 -16.18 20.72
CA CYS A 59 -13.63 -16.19 20.45
C CYS A 59 -13.28 -17.50 19.75
N VAL A 60 -12.70 -17.39 18.54
CA VAL A 60 -12.21 -18.52 17.74
C VAL A 60 -10.70 -18.47 17.74
N ALA A 61 -10.07 -19.39 18.43
CA ALA A 61 -8.61 -19.48 18.55
C ALA A 61 -8.08 -20.72 17.83
N VAL A 62 -6.91 -20.63 17.21
CA VAL A 62 -6.20 -21.76 16.59
C VAL A 62 -4.81 -21.85 17.19
N ARG A 63 -4.48 -23.05 17.72
CA ARG A 63 -3.14 -23.39 18.22
C ARG A 63 -2.43 -24.29 17.24
N TYR A 64 -1.13 -24.10 17.13
CA TYR A 64 -0.23 -24.84 16.25
C TYR A 64 0.62 -25.81 17.07
N SER A 65 0.78 -27.05 16.62
CA SER A 65 1.64 -28.04 17.29
C SER A 65 3.08 -28.01 16.78
N ASP A 66 3.32 -27.45 15.62
CA ASP A 66 4.61 -27.31 14.96
C ASP A 66 5.29 -25.94 15.22
N PHE A 67 4.52 -24.96 15.71
CA PHE A 67 5.03 -23.62 16.09
C PHE A 67 4.47 -23.17 17.45
N PRO A 68 5.25 -22.46 18.28
CA PRO A 68 4.76 -21.87 19.52
C PRO A 68 3.92 -20.61 19.24
N ALA A 69 2.85 -20.80 18.48
CA ALA A 69 1.97 -19.75 17.99
C ALA A 69 0.51 -20.02 18.34
N ILE A 70 -0.23 -18.94 18.54
CA ILE A 70 -1.69 -18.94 18.63
C ILE A 70 -2.22 -17.77 17.78
N GLU A 71 -3.34 -18.00 17.15
CA GLU A 71 -4.10 -16.93 16.52
C GLU A 71 -5.54 -16.95 17.00
N TRP A 72 -6.21 -15.78 16.96
CA TRP A 72 -7.63 -15.69 17.29
C TRP A 72 -8.32 -14.51 16.61
N THR A 73 -9.65 -14.67 16.51
CA THR A 73 -10.58 -13.62 16.11
C THR A 73 -11.79 -13.67 17.04
N VAL A 74 -12.28 -12.52 17.43
CA VAL A 74 -13.50 -12.42 18.28
C VAL A 74 -14.65 -11.89 17.44
N TYR A 75 -15.80 -12.52 17.59
CA TYR A 75 -17.05 -12.14 16.92
C TYR A 75 -18.07 -11.70 17.95
N LEU A 76 -18.83 -10.66 17.64
CA LEU A 76 -20.00 -10.22 18.39
C LEU A 76 -21.22 -10.35 17.49
N LYS A 77 -22.25 -11.04 17.98
CA LYS A 77 -23.49 -11.26 17.25
C LYS A 77 -24.69 -10.87 18.08
N ASN A 78 -25.63 -10.15 17.50
CA ASN A 78 -26.93 -9.92 18.10
C ASN A 78 -27.89 -11.06 17.75
N THR A 79 -28.24 -11.88 18.74
CA THR A 79 -29.19 -13.01 18.57
C THR A 79 -30.60 -12.65 18.98
N SER A 80 -30.85 -11.40 19.43
CA SER A 80 -32.16 -10.91 19.85
C SER A 80 -32.96 -10.30 18.68
N HIS A 81 -34.19 -9.85 18.97
CA HIS A 81 -35.06 -9.14 18.03
C HIS A 81 -35.03 -7.62 18.19
N LYS A 82 -34.12 -7.10 19.01
CA LYS A 82 -33.92 -5.67 19.28
C LYS A 82 -32.46 -5.32 19.11
N ASP A 83 -32.18 -4.02 18.91
CA ASP A 83 -30.81 -3.51 18.92
C ASP A 83 -30.15 -3.84 20.26
N THR A 84 -28.86 -4.12 20.24
CA THR A 84 -28.07 -4.26 21.46
C THR A 84 -27.84 -2.90 22.11
N PRO A 85 -27.52 -2.84 23.41
CA PRO A 85 -26.75 -1.71 23.96
C PRO A 85 -25.47 -1.45 23.19
N ILE A 86 -24.86 -0.30 23.44
CA ILE A 86 -23.60 0.13 22.76
C ILE A 86 -22.44 -0.78 23.18
N VAL A 87 -21.69 -1.23 22.19
CA VAL A 87 -20.35 -1.81 22.32
C VAL A 87 -19.32 -0.75 21.98
N GLU A 88 -18.33 -0.56 22.85
CA GLU A 88 -17.26 0.41 22.66
C GLU A 88 -15.89 -0.21 22.87
N ASN A 89 -14.86 0.38 22.25
CA ASN A 89 -13.48 -0.03 22.45
C ASN A 89 -13.27 -1.54 22.26
N PHE A 90 -13.81 -2.10 21.19
CA PHE A 90 -13.69 -3.53 20.91
C PHE A 90 -12.27 -3.88 20.46
N GLN A 91 -11.45 -4.32 21.40
CA GLN A 91 -10.04 -4.67 21.20
C GLN A 91 -9.92 -6.16 20.90
N ALA A 92 -9.23 -6.46 19.80
CA ALA A 92 -8.85 -7.82 19.43
C ALA A 92 -7.86 -8.42 20.42
N MET A 93 -7.01 -7.57 20.99
CA MET A 93 -6.04 -7.92 22.01
C MET A 93 -5.99 -6.83 23.06
N GLU A 94 -6.12 -7.20 24.34
CA GLU A 94 -5.74 -6.40 25.48
C GLU A 94 -5.08 -7.32 26.50
N SER A 95 -3.75 -7.26 26.59
CA SER A 95 -2.97 -8.23 27.34
C SER A 95 -1.74 -7.58 27.94
N SER A 96 -1.31 -8.14 29.07
CA SER A 96 -0.06 -7.79 29.71
C SER A 96 0.83 -9.03 29.80
N PHE A 97 2.08 -8.88 29.37
CA PHE A 97 3.09 -9.93 29.40
C PHE A 97 4.18 -9.58 30.39
N PRO A 98 4.51 -10.49 31.33
CA PRO A 98 5.68 -10.29 32.16
C PRO A 98 6.94 -10.35 31.30
N CYS A 99 7.82 -9.40 31.49
CA CYS A 99 9.14 -9.39 30.86
C CYS A 99 10.20 -9.10 31.92
N PRO A 100 11.42 -9.65 31.77
CA PRO A 100 12.49 -9.41 32.72
C PRO A 100 12.88 -7.94 32.75
N GLU A 101 13.36 -7.48 33.87
CA GLU A 101 14.02 -6.19 34.01
C GLU A 101 15.30 -6.24 33.16
N SER A 102 15.31 -5.58 32.03
CA SER A 102 16.40 -5.59 31.07
C SER A 102 16.42 -4.27 30.33
N ASP A 103 17.61 -3.70 30.19
CA ASP A 103 17.83 -2.53 29.33
C ASP A 103 17.85 -2.91 27.83
N ASP A 104 17.92 -4.22 27.52
CA ASP A 104 17.99 -4.76 26.16
C ASP A 104 16.59 -5.04 25.55
N PHE A 105 15.56 -4.34 25.98
CA PHE A 105 14.23 -4.53 25.43
C PHE A 105 14.06 -3.71 24.14
N VAL A 106 13.96 -4.42 23.01
CA VAL A 106 13.89 -3.82 21.68
C VAL A 106 12.64 -4.28 20.93
N LEU A 107 11.95 -3.35 20.31
CA LEU A 107 10.92 -3.62 19.32
C LEU A 107 11.53 -3.51 17.92
N HIS A 108 11.54 -4.60 17.16
CA HIS A 108 11.83 -4.62 15.74
C HIS A 108 10.51 -4.53 14.96
N HIS A 109 10.38 -3.50 14.13
CA HIS A 109 9.21 -3.24 13.30
C HIS A 109 9.63 -2.57 11.99
N ASN A 110 8.69 -2.35 11.08
CA ASN A 110 8.99 -1.74 9.78
C ASN A 110 8.00 -0.63 9.46
N VAL A 111 8.46 0.36 8.73
CA VAL A 111 7.59 1.26 7.96
C VAL A 111 6.73 0.43 7.02
N GLY A 112 5.51 0.85 6.76
CA GLY A 112 4.63 0.25 5.75
C GLY A 112 5.14 0.53 4.34
N SER A 113 4.22 0.78 3.42
CA SER A 113 4.55 1.11 2.03
C SER A 113 3.77 2.36 1.58
N PRO A 114 4.12 3.56 2.07
CA PRO A 114 3.53 4.82 1.62
C PRO A 114 3.87 5.16 0.16
N ALA A 115 4.65 4.35 -0.54
CA ALA A 115 5.20 4.52 -1.87
C ALA A 115 6.30 5.59 -1.92
N ASP A 116 7.25 5.48 -1.00
CA ASP A 116 8.46 6.27 -1.00
C ASP A 116 9.72 5.39 -0.82
N GLY A 117 10.88 6.00 -0.85
CA GLY A 117 12.15 5.26 -0.71
C GLY A 117 12.38 4.62 0.66
N ASN A 118 11.53 4.83 1.65
CA ASN A 118 11.58 4.22 2.97
C ASN A 118 10.60 3.04 3.11
N ASP A 119 9.89 2.67 2.05
CA ASP A 119 9.00 1.52 2.06
C ASP A 119 9.69 0.30 2.67
N TYR A 120 9.02 -0.32 3.65
CA TYR A 120 9.50 -1.47 4.43
C TYR A 120 10.78 -1.25 5.24
N ARG A 121 11.26 -0.02 5.42
CA ARG A 121 12.48 0.25 6.19
C ARG A 121 12.37 -0.34 7.60
N PRO A 122 13.31 -1.22 8.01
CA PRO A 122 13.32 -1.77 9.35
C PRO A 122 13.71 -0.70 10.37
N ILE A 123 13.07 -0.77 11.54
CA ILE A 123 13.29 0.12 12.68
C ILE A 123 13.48 -0.72 13.92
N GLU A 124 14.50 -0.36 14.72
CA GLU A 124 14.72 -0.87 16.05
C GLU A 124 14.41 0.21 17.06
N THR A 125 13.43 -0.03 17.92
CA THR A 125 13.00 0.93 18.94
C THR A 125 13.28 0.37 20.33
N SER A 126 14.21 0.99 21.07
CA SER A 126 14.44 0.63 22.47
C SER A 126 13.25 1.03 23.32
N MET A 127 12.74 0.09 24.11
CA MET A 127 11.60 0.30 25.00
C MET A 127 12.09 0.34 26.46
N THR A 128 12.47 1.51 26.93
CA THR A 128 12.77 1.74 28.36
C THR A 128 11.51 1.74 29.23
N ALA A 129 11.66 1.73 30.53
CA ALA A 129 10.52 1.77 31.45
C ALA A 129 9.57 2.95 31.15
N ASN A 130 8.28 2.66 31.08
CA ASN A 130 7.19 3.60 30.76
C ASN A 130 7.17 4.15 29.31
N THR A 131 7.96 3.58 28.40
CA THR A 131 7.82 3.87 26.98
C THR A 131 6.42 3.52 26.48
N LYS A 132 5.82 4.43 25.74
CA LYS A 132 4.52 4.24 25.07
C LYS A 132 4.71 4.45 23.57
N LEU A 133 4.25 3.50 22.78
CA LEU A 133 4.32 3.54 21.32
C LEU A 133 2.92 3.31 20.75
N HIS A 134 2.60 4.04 19.69
CA HIS A 134 1.36 3.91 18.95
C HIS A 134 1.67 3.61 17.49
N PHE A 135 0.95 2.68 16.89
CA PHE A 135 1.04 2.29 15.49
C PHE A 135 -0.35 2.13 14.90
N GLY A 136 -0.47 2.32 13.58
CA GLY A 136 -1.76 2.15 12.92
C GLY A 136 -1.69 2.15 11.42
N GLY A 137 -2.82 1.85 10.79
CA GLY A 137 -3.04 2.10 9.36
C GLY A 137 -3.21 3.59 9.08
N ALA A 138 -3.19 3.97 7.82
CA ALA A 138 -3.47 5.33 7.39
C ALA A 138 -4.44 5.36 6.21
N GLY A 139 -5.43 6.27 6.28
CA GLY A 139 -6.44 6.42 5.24
C GLY A 139 -7.36 5.20 5.06
N GLY A 140 -7.36 4.25 6.00
CA GLY A 140 -8.09 2.99 5.91
C GLY A 140 -7.33 1.87 5.20
N ARG A 141 -6.10 2.12 4.73
CA ARG A 141 -5.20 1.10 4.16
C ARG A 141 -4.21 0.64 5.22
N PRO A 142 -4.14 -0.67 5.51
CA PRO A 142 -3.52 -1.17 6.76
C PRO A 142 -2.01 -0.97 6.85
N THR A 143 -1.29 -0.96 5.72
CA THR A 143 0.17 -0.80 5.70
C THR A 143 0.61 0.45 4.92
N ASN A 144 -0.23 1.49 4.92
CA ASN A 144 0.08 2.78 4.30
C ASN A 144 1.03 3.65 5.16
N SER A 145 1.13 3.38 6.46
CA SER A 145 2.05 4.06 7.40
C SER A 145 2.98 3.05 8.07
N ASP A 146 2.45 2.12 8.82
CA ASP A 146 3.20 1.12 9.56
C ASP A 146 2.90 -0.29 9.04
N MET A 147 3.89 -1.18 9.05
CA MET A 147 3.61 -2.61 8.94
C MET A 147 2.93 -3.11 10.22
N SER A 148 1.92 -3.96 10.08
CA SER A 148 1.17 -4.51 11.22
C SER A 148 1.84 -5.73 11.88
N TYR A 149 3.17 -5.79 11.84
CA TYR A 149 4.00 -6.91 12.26
C TYR A 149 5.08 -6.42 13.23
N PHE A 150 5.16 -7.01 14.42
CA PHE A 150 5.99 -6.54 15.52
C PHE A 150 6.76 -7.67 16.16
N ASN A 151 8.07 -7.54 16.34
CA ASN A 151 8.92 -8.52 17.00
C ASN A 151 9.59 -7.88 18.24
N PHE A 152 9.10 -8.24 19.42
CA PHE A 152 9.62 -7.81 20.71
C PHE A 152 10.73 -8.76 21.15
N ALA A 153 11.92 -8.22 21.42
CA ALA A 153 13.10 -8.96 21.84
C ALA A 153 13.57 -8.49 23.22
N TRP A 154 13.90 -9.43 24.11
CA TRP A 154 14.54 -9.18 25.39
C TRP A 154 15.42 -10.35 25.79
N GLY A 155 16.68 -10.09 26.02
CA GLY A 155 17.67 -11.12 26.27
C GLY A 155 17.75 -12.14 25.12
N ASN A 156 17.52 -13.42 25.43
CA ASN A 156 17.53 -14.49 24.42
C ASN A 156 16.16 -15.05 24.07
N GLN A 157 15.11 -14.26 24.18
CA GLN A 157 13.72 -14.66 23.87
C GLN A 157 12.89 -13.47 23.47
N GLY A 158 11.68 -13.72 22.98
CA GLY A 158 10.74 -12.67 22.64
C GLY A 158 9.41 -13.15 22.13
N LYS A 159 8.66 -12.19 21.61
CA LYS A 159 7.33 -12.41 21.05
C LYS A 159 7.19 -11.70 19.71
N ILE A 160 6.58 -12.38 18.76
CA ILE A 160 6.04 -11.73 17.57
C ILE A 160 4.54 -11.53 17.78
N VAL A 161 4.06 -10.32 17.53
CA VAL A 161 2.64 -9.94 17.57
C VAL A 161 2.27 -9.35 16.23
N VAL A 162 1.18 -9.83 15.64
CA VAL A 162 0.73 -9.39 14.32
C VAL A 162 -0.76 -9.07 14.35
N VAL A 163 -1.10 -7.92 13.75
CA VAL A 163 -2.49 -7.47 13.56
C VAL A 163 -2.90 -7.73 12.12
N GLY A 164 -3.84 -8.64 11.89
CA GLY A 164 -4.40 -8.94 10.57
C GLY A 164 -5.73 -8.23 10.38
N TRP A 165 -5.70 -7.07 9.76
CA TRP A 165 -6.90 -6.29 9.44
C TRP A 165 -6.68 -5.46 8.19
N PRO A 166 -7.38 -5.70 7.08
CA PRO A 166 -7.20 -4.92 5.85
C PRO A 166 -7.91 -3.56 5.86
N GLY A 167 -8.06 -2.95 7.03
CA GLY A 167 -8.69 -1.65 7.29
C GLY A 167 -7.87 -0.79 8.27
N GLN A 168 -8.55 0.15 8.92
CA GLN A 168 -7.95 1.07 9.88
C GLN A 168 -7.82 0.39 11.26
N TRP A 169 -6.66 -0.18 11.52
CA TRP A 169 -6.29 -0.75 12.81
C TRP A 169 -5.45 0.22 13.61
N ALA A 170 -5.41 0.01 14.93
CA ALA A 170 -4.48 0.68 15.84
C ALA A 170 -3.91 -0.31 16.85
N ALA A 171 -2.67 -0.07 17.30
CA ALA A 171 -2.03 -0.83 18.35
C ALA A 171 -1.21 0.09 19.26
N ASP A 172 -1.42 -0.05 20.58
CA ASP A 172 -0.67 0.63 21.61
C ASP A 172 0.21 -0.38 22.37
N PHE A 173 1.50 -0.06 22.49
CA PHE A 173 2.47 -0.84 23.23
C PHE A 173 3.04 0.00 24.38
N THR A 174 2.87 -0.49 25.59
CA THR A 174 3.35 0.24 26.79
C THR A 174 4.25 -0.65 27.64
N ARG A 175 5.48 -0.21 27.89
CA ARG A 175 6.34 -0.81 28.88
C ARG A 175 5.92 -0.28 30.26
N VAL A 176 5.14 -1.08 31.00
CA VAL A 176 4.65 -0.71 32.33
C VAL A 176 5.73 -0.97 33.38
N GLY A 177 6.32 0.10 33.90
CA GLY A 177 7.54 -0.03 34.69
C GLY A 177 8.65 -0.71 33.90
N SER A 178 9.44 -1.58 34.55
CA SER A 178 10.53 -2.32 33.89
C SER A 178 10.21 -3.80 33.61
N ARG A 179 9.03 -4.28 34.03
CA ARG A 179 8.76 -5.74 34.09
C ARG A 179 7.51 -6.21 33.36
N GLU A 180 6.81 -5.30 32.70
CA GLU A 180 5.56 -5.65 32.01
C GLU A 180 5.45 -4.96 30.66
N LEU A 181 5.03 -5.72 29.63
CA LEU A 181 4.65 -5.20 28.33
C LEU A 181 3.12 -5.30 28.21
N ALA A 182 2.43 -4.17 28.24
CA ALA A 182 1.00 -4.09 27.94
C ALA A 182 0.79 -3.82 26.45
N ILE A 183 -0.11 -4.59 25.83
CA ILE A 183 -0.48 -4.48 24.42
C ILE A 183 -1.99 -4.30 24.34
N ARG A 184 -2.40 -3.32 23.54
CA ARG A 184 -3.77 -3.09 23.16
C ARG A 184 -3.85 -2.92 21.64
N ALA A 185 -4.66 -3.73 20.95
CA ALA A 185 -4.78 -3.68 19.51
C ALA A 185 -6.18 -4.06 19.04
N GLY A 186 -6.66 -3.37 18.00
CA GLY A 186 -8.00 -3.61 17.46
C GLY A 186 -8.29 -2.77 16.21
N GLN A 187 -9.54 -2.77 15.76
CA GLN A 187 -10.03 -1.76 14.85
C GLN A 187 -10.00 -0.40 15.58
N GLU A 188 -9.48 0.64 14.93
CA GLU A 188 -9.17 1.92 15.58
C GLU A 188 -10.41 2.56 16.23
N GLN A 189 -11.54 2.55 15.53
CA GLN A 189 -12.77 3.16 16.03
C GLN A 189 -13.89 2.13 16.12
N THR A 190 -14.44 1.93 17.32
CA THR A 190 -15.59 1.06 17.57
C THR A 190 -16.48 1.67 18.64
N HIS A 191 -17.67 2.12 18.23
CA HIS A 191 -18.74 2.61 19.10
C HIS A 191 -20.07 2.34 18.40
N PHE A 192 -20.66 1.15 18.66
CA PHE A 192 -21.82 0.74 17.91
C PHE A 192 -22.78 -0.14 18.69
N LYS A 193 -24.05 -0.08 18.32
CA LYS A 193 -25.06 -1.11 18.58
C LYS A 193 -25.11 -2.08 17.40
N LEU A 194 -25.54 -3.30 17.66
CA LEU A 194 -25.82 -4.30 16.61
C LEU A 194 -27.32 -4.42 16.41
N HIS A 195 -27.77 -4.38 15.16
CA HIS A 195 -29.13 -4.70 14.79
C HIS A 195 -29.40 -6.22 14.91
N PRO A 196 -30.69 -6.65 14.99
CA PRO A 196 -31.05 -8.07 15.04
C PRO A 196 -30.38 -8.88 13.93
N GLY A 197 -29.71 -9.96 14.32
CA GLY A 197 -29.00 -10.85 13.41
C GLY A 197 -27.62 -10.39 12.94
N GLU A 198 -27.22 -9.12 13.19
CA GLU A 198 -25.91 -8.63 12.78
C GLU A 198 -24.76 -9.31 13.54
N GLU A 199 -23.68 -9.55 12.81
CA GLU A 199 -22.40 -10.03 13.35
C GLU A 199 -21.26 -9.13 12.87
N VAL A 200 -20.33 -8.83 13.76
CA VAL A 200 -19.07 -8.12 13.50
C VAL A 200 -17.90 -8.91 14.06
N ARG A 201 -16.70 -8.60 13.62
CA ARG A 201 -15.47 -9.25 14.10
C ARG A 201 -14.38 -8.28 14.46
N THR A 202 -13.43 -8.72 15.27
CA THR A 202 -12.15 -8.05 15.47
C THR A 202 -11.17 -8.32 14.33
N PRO A 203 -10.06 -7.56 14.23
CA PRO A 203 -8.85 -8.03 13.59
C PRO A 203 -8.46 -9.44 14.03
N LEU A 204 -7.79 -10.19 13.13
CA LEU A 204 -7.08 -11.41 13.48
C LEU A 204 -5.83 -11.03 14.26
N MET A 205 -5.61 -11.64 15.43
CA MET A 205 -4.37 -11.52 16.16
C MET A 205 -3.56 -12.79 16.04
N VAL A 206 -2.25 -12.65 15.88
CA VAL A 206 -1.29 -13.76 15.99
C VAL A 206 -0.23 -13.41 17.02
N VAL A 207 0.03 -14.33 17.94
CA VAL A 207 1.13 -14.23 18.91
C VAL A 207 2.00 -15.47 18.78
N MET A 208 3.31 -15.26 18.64
CA MET A 208 4.30 -16.35 18.53
C MET A 208 5.45 -16.08 19.50
N ASN A 209 5.76 -17.07 20.34
CA ASN A 209 6.93 -17.01 21.22
C ASN A 209 8.17 -17.54 20.48
N TRP A 210 9.34 -16.99 20.78
CA TRP A 210 10.59 -17.49 20.24
C TRP A 210 11.72 -17.47 21.28
N GLN A 211 12.78 -18.27 21.03
CA GLN A 211 13.99 -18.37 21.84
C GLN A 211 15.23 -18.31 20.94
N GLY A 212 16.32 -17.75 21.46
CA GLY A 212 17.56 -17.49 20.75
C GLY A 212 17.74 -15.99 20.49
N ASP A 213 18.34 -15.62 19.36
CA ASP A 213 18.41 -14.23 18.94
C ASP A 213 17.13 -13.82 18.17
N TRP A 214 16.90 -12.51 18.04
CA TRP A 214 15.69 -11.99 17.40
C TRP A 214 15.56 -12.42 15.94
N ILE A 215 16.69 -12.63 15.23
CA ILE A 215 16.66 -13.06 13.83
C ILE A 215 16.20 -14.52 13.68
N LYS A 216 16.48 -15.37 14.68
CA LYS A 216 15.93 -16.72 14.74
C LYS A 216 14.41 -16.68 14.93
N GLY A 217 13.93 -15.78 15.81
CA GLY A 217 12.51 -15.50 15.96
C GLY A 217 11.89 -15.04 14.63
N GLN A 218 12.57 -14.15 13.92
CA GLN A 218 12.13 -13.66 12.61
C GLN A 218 12.06 -14.77 11.57
N ASN A 219 13.04 -15.69 11.53
CA ASN A 219 13.02 -16.84 10.63
C ASN A 219 11.98 -17.90 11.04
N GLN A 220 11.71 -18.05 12.34
CA GLN A 220 10.60 -18.88 12.80
C GLN A 220 9.25 -18.34 12.29
N TRP A 221 9.04 -17.01 12.27
CA TRP A 221 7.90 -16.36 11.65
C TRP A 221 7.82 -16.63 10.14
N ARG A 222 8.92 -16.46 9.40
CA ARG A 222 8.96 -16.74 7.95
C ARG A 222 8.56 -18.19 7.64
N ARG A 223 9.04 -19.16 8.44
CA ARG A 223 8.68 -20.57 8.31
C ARG A 223 7.20 -20.81 8.62
N TRP A 224 6.65 -20.13 9.63
CA TRP A 224 5.23 -20.19 9.94
C TRP A 224 4.39 -19.60 8.81
N MET A 225 4.81 -18.49 8.24
CA MET A 225 4.16 -17.90 7.05
C MET A 225 4.10 -18.90 5.90
N MET A 226 5.19 -19.56 5.57
CA MET A 226 5.23 -20.59 4.52
C MET A 226 4.37 -21.82 4.85
N ALA A 227 4.31 -22.22 6.12
CA ALA A 227 3.52 -23.36 6.54
C ALA A 227 2.02 -23.06 6.59
N HIS A 228 1.62 -21.90 7.13
CA HIS A 228 0.24 -21.61 7.53
C HIS A 228 -0.30 -20.24 7.10
N GLY A 229 0.58 -19.25 6.83
CA GLY A 229 0.21 -17.83 6.63
C GLY A 229 0.18 -17.36 5.18
N MET A 230 0.51 -18.23 4.20
CA MET A 230 0.56 -17.86 2.77
C MET A 230 -0.42 -18.69 1.93
N PRO A 231 -0.89 -18.17 0.79
CA PRO A 231 -1.72 -18.95 -0.14
C PRO A 231 -0.91 -20.09 -0.76
N LYS A 232 -1.58 -21.22 -0.98
CA LYS A 232 -1.03 -22.41 -1.62
C LYS A 232 -1.95 -22.85 -2.76
N PRO A 233 -1.91 -22.16 -3.92
CA PRO A 233 -2.71 -22.57 -5.08
C PRO A 233 -2.32 -23.99 -5.49
N GLY A 234 -3.31 -24.87 -5.67
CA GLY A 234 -3.09 -26.29 -5.94
C GLY A 234 -2.32 -27.02 -4.82
N GLY A 235 -2.33 -26.50 -3.58
CA GLY A 235 -1.68 -27.11 -2.41
C GLY A 235 -0.17 -26.86 -2.30
N LYS A 236 0.43 -26.00 -3.15
CA LYS A 236 1.86 -25.71 -3.17
C LYS A 236 2.14 -24.22 -2.98
N LEU A 237 3.29 -23.91 -2.38
CA LEU A 237 3.78 -22.52 -2.35
C LEU A 237 3.92 -21.97 -3.77
N PRO A 238 3.68 -20.65 -3.99
CA PRO A 238 3.90 -20.01 -5.28
C PRO A 238 5.31 -20.26 -5.78
N THR A 239 5.47 -20.60 -7.07
CA THR A 239 6.79 -20.71 -7.68
C THR A 239 7.32 -19.34 -8.05
N PRO A 240 8.63 -19.10 -7.96
CA PRO A 240 9.23 -17.89 -8.53
C PRO A 240 8.84 -17.74 -10.00
N MET A 241 8.45 -16.53 -10.39
CA MET A 241 7.85 -16.27 -11.69
C MET A 241 8.37 -14.99 -12.34
N LEU A 242 8.53 -15.06 -13.66
CA LEU A 242 8.81 -13.91 -14.52
C LEU A 242 7.52 -13.46 -15.18
N LEU A 243 7.14 -12.21 -14.92
CA LEU A 243 5.99 -11.56 -15.54
C LEU A 243 6.47 -10.50 -16.52
N ALA A 244 5.68 -10.20 -17.53
CA ALA A 244 5.94 -9.08 -18.42
C ALA A 244 4.63 -8.40 -18.82
N SER A 245 4.70 -7.09 -19.05
CA SER A 245 3.57 -6.27 -19.48
C SER A 245 3.95 -5.37 -20.65
N SER A 246 2.95 -4.84 -21.31
CA SER A 246 3.11 -3.80 -22.34
C SER A 246 2.78 -2.39 -21.80
N GLY A 247 2.56 -2.24 -20.49
CA GLY A 247 2.08 -1.01 -19.86
C GLY A 247 2.91 0.21 -20.24
N ARG A 248 4.23 0.04 -20.25
CA ARG A 248 5.17 1.10 -20.62
C ARG A 248 5.01 1.61 -22.07
N ALA A 249 4.65 0.71 -22.99
CA ALA A 249 4.49 1.03 -24.42
C ALA A 249 3.12 1.66 -24.74
N TYR A 250 2.08 1.38 -23.92
CA TYR A 250 0.69 1.70 -24.25
C TYR A 250 -0.03 2.46 -23.12
N GLY A 251 0.67 3.09 -22.20
CA GLY A 251 0.08 3.81 -21.07
C GLY A 251 -0.84 2.88 -20.26
N GLU A 252 -0.27 1.91 -19.59
CA GLU A 252 -0.94 0.73 -19.08
C GLU A 252 -1.62 -0.03 -20.24
N MET A 253 -2.93 -0.27 -20.18
CA MET A 253 -3.68 -0.92 -21.26
C MET A 253 -4.52 0.05 -22.10
N ILE A 254 -4.35 1.38 -21.95
CA ILE A 254 -5.18 2.38 -22.65
C ILE A 254 -5.01 2.26 -24.16
N GLY A 255 -3.78 2.16 -24.65
CA GLY A 255 -3.45 1.97 -26.08
C GLY A 255 -3.32 0.51 -26.51
N ALA A 256 -3.56 -0.45 -25.61
CA ALA A 256 -3.42 -1.86 -25.90
C ALA A 256 -4.63 -2.42 -26.69
N ASN A 257 -4.37 -3.43 -27.50
CA ASN A 257 -5.36 -4.20 -28.23
C ASN A 257 -4.94 -5.67 -28.38
N GLU A 258 -5.84 -6.53 -28.88
CA GLU A 258 -5.58 -7.95 -29.04
C GLU A 258 -4.27 -8.22 -29.82
N ALA A 259 -4.08 -7.57 -30.96
CA ALA A 259 -2.93 -7.83 -31.85
C ALA A 259 -1.59 -7.45 -31.21
N ASN A 260 -1.52 -6.26 -30.55
CA ASN A 260 -0.26 -5.84 -29.94
C ASN A 260 0.07 -6.63 -28.67
N GLN A 261 -0.90 -7.16 -27.93
CA GLN A 261 -0.64 -8.03 -26.78
C GLN A 261 -0.07 -9.38 -27.23
N ILE A 262 -0.64 -10.00 -28.27
CA ILE A 262 -0.13 -11.22 -28.87
C ILE A 262 1.30 -11.00 -29.40
N MET A 263 1.54 -9.90 -30.13
CA MET A 263 2.86 -9.55 -30.64
C MET A 263 3.91 -9.41 -29.53
N HIS A 264 3.55 -8.79 -28.39
CA HIS A 264 4.50 -8.66 -27.27
C HIS A 264 4.86 -10.01 -26.66
N ILE A 265 3.88 -10.91 -26.46
CA ILE A 265 4.14 -12.28 -25.99
C ILE A 265 5.13 -12.97 -26.93
N ASP A 266 4.88 -12.91 -28.23
CA ASP A 266 5.75 -13.52 -29.25
C ASP A 266 7.16 -12.94 -29.20
N ARG A 267 7.28 -11.62 -29.14
CA ARG A 267 8.59 -10.95 -29.09
C ARG A 267 9.42 -11.35 -27.86
N TYR A 268 8.81 -11.44 -26.66
CA TYR A 268 9.50 -11.95 -25.47
C TYR A 268 10.05 -13.37 -25.70
N LEU A 269 9.25 -14.25 -26.28
CA LEU A 269 9.63 -15.64 -26.53
C LEU A 269 10.66 -15.76 -27.64
N GLU A 270 10.57 -14.97 -28.72
CA GLU A 270 11.56 -14.88 -29.81
C GLU A 270 12.94 -14.44 -29.29
N GLU A 271 12.95 -13.49 -28.32
CA GLU A 271 14.19 -13.08 -27.66
C GLU A 271 14.67 -14.11 -26.61
N GLY A 272 14.02 -15.26 -26.50
CA GLY A 272 14.39 -16.34 -25.58
C GLY A 272 14.09 -15.99 -24.09
N LEU A 273 13.24 -15.04 -23.84
CA LEU A 273 12.80 -14.64 -22.50
C LEU A 273 11.55 -15.43 -22.14
N LYS A 274 11.72 -16.59 -21.50
CA LYS A 274 10.62 -17.47 -21.12
C LYS A 274 9.79 -16.81 -20.02
N LEU A 275 8.58 -16.33 -20.36
CA LEU A 275 7.61 -15.78 -19.43
C LEU A 275 6.85 -16.91 -18.72
N ASP A 276 6.46 -16.65 -17.44
CA ASP A 276 5.48 -17.45 -16.70
C ASP A 276 4.09 -16.85 -16.84
N TYR A 277 4.00 -15.49 -16.81
CA TYR A 277 2.75 -14.77 -16.98
C TYR A 277 2.88 -13.56 -17.90
N TRP A 278 1.86 -13.36 -18.71
CA TRP A 278 1.59 -12.10 -19.40
C TRP A 278 0.67 -11.25 -18.54
N TRP A 279 1.08 -10.02 -18.25
CA TRP A 279 0.39 -9.11 -17.33
C TRP A 279 -0.36 -8.04 -18.11
N MET A 280 -1.68 -8.08 -18.03
CA MET A 280 -2.59 -7.06 -18.53
C MET A 280 -3.02 -6.14 -17.39
N ASP A 281 -2.48 -4.91 -17.38
CA ASP A 281 -2.71 -3.93 -16.31
C ASP A 281 -3.98 -3.10 -16.54
N ALA A 282 -4.11 -1.94 -15.87
CA ALA A 282 -5.29 -1.06 -15.88
C ALA A 282 -5.63 -0.49 -17.26
N GLY A 283 -6.90 -0.21 -17.54
CA GLY A 283 -7.36 0.46 -18.75
C GLY A 283 -7.89 -0.45 -19.86
N TRP A 284 -8.05 -1.76 -19.63
CA TRP A 284 -8.59 -2.71 -20.60
C TRP A 284 -10.13 -2.64 -20.78
N TYR A 285 -10.81 -2.08 -19.81
CA TYR A 285 -12.25 -1.93 -19.73
C TYR A 285 -12.76 -0.74 -20.57
N VAL A 286 -14.07 -0.66 -20.72
CA VAL A 286 -14.70 0.50 -21.37
C VAL A 286 -14.39 1.75 -20.56
N GLN A 287 -13.74 2.72 -21.19
CA GLN A 287 -13.35 3.99 -20.60
C GLN A 287 -13.21 5.07 -21.68
N ASN A 288 -13.36 6.33 -21.31
CA ASN A 288 -13.14 7.49 -22.18
C ASN A 288 -12.28 8.58 -21.52
N GLN A 289 -11.87 8.37 -20.26
CA GLN A 289 -11.06 9.30 -19.45
C GLN A 289 -9.74 8.67 -18.94
N GLY A 290 -9.33 7.56 -19.56
CA GLY A 290 -8.13 6.84 -19.16
C GLY A 290 -8.38 5.76 -18.10
N TRP A 291 -7.31 5.09 -17.69
CA TRP A 291 -7.38 3.97 -16.76
C TRP A 291 -8.05 4.27 -15.39
N PRO A 292 -8.02 5.51 -14.84
CA PRO A 292 -8.71 5.79 -13.58
C PRO A 292 -10.24 5.66 -13.64
N GLN A 293 -10.84 5.61 -14.84
CA GLN A 293 -12.29 5.45 -15.01
C GLN A 293 -12.72 3.99 -14.82
N VAL A 294 -12.53 3.47 -13.63
CA VAL A 294 -12.93 2.13 -13.20
C VAL A 294 -14.40 2.06 -12.79
N GLY A 295 -15.03 0.90 -12.93
CA GLY A 295 -16.41 0.65 -12.47
C GLY A 295 -17.33 -0.01 -13.48
N THR A 296 -16.99 -0.06 -14.77
CA THR A 296 -17.79 -0.80 -15.78
C THR A 296 -17.50 -2.30 -15.72
N TRP A 297 -16.25 -2.68 -15.55
CA TRP A 297 -15.73 -4.05 -15.64
C TRP A 297 -16.22 -4.80 -16.87
N GLU A 298 -16.38 -4.06 -17.95
CA GLU A 298 -16.68 -4.58 -19.28
C GLU A 298 -15.46 -4.46 -20.18
N VAL A 299 -15.11 -5.54 -20.86
CA VAL A 299 -14.01 -5.54 -21.81
C VAL A 299 -14.33 -4.59 -22.96
N ASP A 300 -13.42 -3.68 -23.28
CA ASP A 300 -13.57 -2.80 -24.44
C ASP A 300 -13.53 -3.61 -25.75
N ARG A 301 -14.72 -3.89 -26.31
CA ARG A 301 -14.90 -4.71 -27.51
C ARG A 301 -14.37 -4.05 -28.78
N LYS A 302 -14.04 -2.77 -28.78
CA LYS A 302 -13.38 -2.10 -29.92
C LYS A 302 -11.92 -2.53 -30.01
N ARG A 303 -11.24 -2.66 -28.87
CA ARG A 303 -9.84 -3.08 -28.77
C ARG A 303 -9.66 -4.60 -28.62
N PHE A 304 -10.60 -5.26 -27.98
CA PHE A 304 -10.62 -6.69 -27.71
C PHE A 304 -11.96 -7.31 -28.15
N PRO A 305 -12.19 -7.49 -29.46
CA PRO A 305 -13.51 -7.88 -30.00
C PRO A 305 -14.06 -9.21 -29.45
N LYS A 306 -13.16 -10.14 -29.13
CA LYS A 306 -13.48 -11.47 -28.59
C LYS A 306 -13.10 -11.61 -27.11
N GLY A 307 -12.94 -10.48 -26.37
CA GLY A 307 -12.38 -10.48 -25.02
C GLY A 307 -10.88 -10.78 -25.03
N PHE A 308 -10.39 -11.31 -23.90
CA PHE A 308 -8.97 -11.69 -23.79
C PHE A 308 -8.72 -13.14 -24.20
N LYS A 309 -9.76 -13.90 -24.51
CA LYS A 309 -9.65 -15.31 -24.87
C LYS A 309 -8.59 -15.57 -25.97
N PRO A 310 -8.52 -14.78 -27.07
CA PRO A 310 -7.46 -14.97 -28.07
C PRO A 310 -6.06 -14.75 -27.51
N ILE A 311 -5.87 -13.81 -26.56
CA ILE A 311 -4.58 -13.52 -25.95
C ILE A 311 -4.20 -14.66 -24.99
N SER A 312 -5.13 -15.09 -24.13
CA SER A 312 -4.86 -16.17 -23.17
C SER A 312 -4.64 -17.50 -23.85
N ASP A 313 -5.44 -17.86 -24.87
CA ASP A 313 -5.26 -19.09 -25.64
C ASP A 313 -3.91 -19.11 -26.37
N HIS A 314 -3.49 -17.96 -26.95
CA HIS A 314 -2.18 -17.82 -27.58
C HIS A 314 -1.06 -18.00 -26.57
N GLY A 315 -1.16 -17.35 -25.41
CA GLY A 315 -0.21 -17.51 -24.30
C GLY A 315 -0.13 -18.97 -23.83
N HIS A 316 -1.30 -19.57 -23.52
CA HIS A 316 -1.38 -20.97 -23.05
C HIS A 316 -0.77 -21.96 -24.04
N ALA A 317 -0.99 -21.79 -25.34
CA ALA A 317 -0.35 -22.62 -26.38
C ALA A 317 1.18 -22.56 -26.33
N LYS A 318 1.76 -21.51 -25.74
CA LYS A 318 3.20 -21.28 -25.60
C LYS A 318 3.69 -21.45 -24.14
N GLY A 319 2.83 -21.88 -23.24
CA GLY A 319 3.15 -22.09 -21.83
C GLY A 319 3.21 -20.79 -21.01
N VAL A 320 2.62 -19.71 -21.50
CA VAL A 320 2.50 -18.42 -20.81
C VAL A 320 1.09 -18.26 -20.29
N LYS A 321 0.93 -18.01 -18.99
CA LYS A 321 -0.34 -17.75 -18.31
C LYS A 321 -0.71 -16.28 -18.40
N THR A 322 -1.97 -15.95 -18.08
CA THR A 322 -2.47 -14.57 -18.15
C THR A 322 -2.84 -14.05 -16.76
N LEU A 323 -2.29 -12.89 -16.41
CA LEU A 323 -2.65 -12.08 -15.24
C LEU A 323 -3.44 -10.87 -15.73
N VAL A 324 -4.55 -10.55 -15.04
CA VAL A 324 -5.37 -9.37 -15.35
C VAL A 324 -5.64 -8.55 -14.10
N TRP A 325 -5.47 -7.24 -14.24
CA TRP A 325 -5.70 -6.23 -13.21
C TRP A 325 -7.18 -5.86 -13.06
N PHE A 326 -7.60 -5.69 -11.83
CA PHE A 326 -8.93 -5.22 -11.41
C PHE A 326 -8.79 -4.24 -10.24
N GLU A 327 -9.72 -3.32 -10.12
CA GLU A 327 -9.88 -2.42 -8.97
C GLU A 327 -11.37 -2.28 -8.61
N PRO A 328 -12.03 -3.35 -8.14
CA PRO A 328 -13.47 -3.37 -8.00
C PRO A 328 -14.00 -2.52 -6.85
N GLU A 329 -13.15 -2.10 -5.93
CA GLU A 329 -13.56 -1.32 -4.76
C GLU A 329 -13.68 0.19 -5.06
N ARG A 330 -12.98 0.70 -6.07
CA ARG A 330 -13.12 2.10 -6.51
C ARG A 330 -14.04 2.17 -7.72
N VAL A 331 -14.99 3.10 -7.70
CA VAL A 331 -15.95 3.34 -8.78
C VAL A 331 -15.91 4.80 -9.16
N ALA A 332 -15.50 5.07 -10.39
CA ALA A 332 -15.50 6.42 -10.96
C ALA A 332 -16.90 6.83 -11.39
N ALA A 333 -17.17 8.14 -11.35
CA ALA A 333 -18.40 8.70 -11.92
C ALA A 333 -18.49 8.43 -13.42
N ASN A 334 -19.70 8.45 -13.95
CA ASN A 334 -20.01 8.17 -15.36
C ASN A 334 -19.54 6.76 -15.80
N THR A 335 -19.64 5.78 -14.92
CA THR A 335 -19.44 4.37 -15.21
C THR A 335 -20.74 3.61 -15.03
N TRP A 336 -20.84 2.41 -15.58
CA TRP A 336 -22.07 1.63 -15.52
C TRP A 336 -22.59 1.43 -14.09
N ILE A 337 -21.68 1.11 -13.13
CA ILE A 337 -22.08 0.95 -11.72
C ILE A 337 -22.56 2.27 -11.14
N SER A 338 -21.84 3.38 -11.35
CA SER A 338 -22.23 4.68 -10.79
C SER A 338 -23.58 5.16 -11.29
N ASP A 339 -23.90 4.86 -12.56
CA ASP A 339 -25.09 5.35 -13.22
C ASP A 339 -26.32 4.47 -12.98
N ASN A 340 -26.12 3.15 -12.78
CA ASN A 340 -27.21 2.18 -12.67
C ASN A 340 -27.40 1.64 -11.25
N HIS A 341 -26.38 1.68 -10.40
CA HIS A 341 -26.40 1.09 -9.06
C HIS A 341 -25.77 2.00 -7.99
N PRO A 342 -26.20 3.28 -7.88
CA PRO A 342 -25.69 4.19 -6.85
C PRO A 342 -25.92 3.67 -5.42
N GLU A 343 -26.93 2.82 -5.20
CA GLU A 343 -27.21 2.17 -3.91
C GLU A 343 -26.16 1.11 -3.49
N TRP A 344 -25.27 0.75 -4.39
CA TRP A 344 -24.12 -0.14 -4.10
C TRP A 344 -22.87 0.64 -3.67
N LEU A 345 -22.96 1.96 -3.64
CA LEU A 345 -21.80 2.82 -3.42
C LEU A 345 -21.87 3.54 -2.08
N LEU A 346 -20.71 3.71 -1.48
CA LEU A 346 -20.48 4.62 -0.37
C LEU A 346 -19.83 5.89 -0.94
N SER A 347 -20.43 7.03 -0.65
CA SER A 347 -19.85 8.33 -0.98
C SER A 347 -19.22 8.91 0.28
N PRO A 348 -18.09 9.60 0.18
CA PRO A 348 -17.54 10.29 1.34
C PRO A 348 -18.49 11.45 1.69
N LEU A 349 -18.88 11.56 2.93
CA LEU A 349 -19.48 12.78 3.46
C LEU A 349 -18.35 13.77 3.73
N SER A 350 -17.71 14.24 2.69
CA SER A 350 -16.50 15.05 2.85
C SER A 350 -16.79 16.47 3.33
N GLY A 351 -18.01 16.97 3.12
CA GLY A 351 -18.29 18.40 3.31
C GLY A 351 -17.43 19.31 2.41
N LEU A 352 -16.77 18.76 1.41
CA LEU A 352 -16.05 19.51 0.39
C LEU A 352 -17.01 19.96 -0.71
N GLU A 353 -16.92 21.22 -1.08
CA GLU A 353 -17.64 21.76 -2.24
C GLU A 353 -16.62 22.11 -3.33
N SER A 354 -16.73 21.52 -4.51
CA SER A 354 -15.87 21.85 -5.64
C SER A 354 -16.60 22.68 -6.70
N ARG A 355 -15.88 23.62 -7.30
CA ARG A 355 -16.31 24.39 -8.48
C ARG A 355 -15.40 24.05 -9.65
N ARG A 356 -15.97 23.71 -10.79
CA ARG A 356 -15.28 23.26 -12.00
C ARG A 356 -16.04 23.60 -13.27
N SER A 357 -15.43 23.34 -14.42
CA SER A 357 -16.04 23.55 -15.72
C SER A 357 -16.56 22.26 -16.32
N THR A 358 -17.83 22.25 -16.74
CA THR A 358 -18.40 21.17 -17.54
C THR A 358 -17.82 21.11 -18.95
N GLN A 359 -17.28 22.22 -19.46
CA GLN A 359 -16.72 22.31 -20.82
C GLN A 359 -15.40 21.54 -20.98
N LEU A 360 -14.65 21.36 -19.88
CA LEU A 360 -13.36 20.66 -19.93
C LEU A 360 -13.52 19.14 -19.91
N GLY A 361 -14.67 18.62 -19.42
CA GLY A 361 -14.96 17.19 -19.36
C GLY A 361 -14.07 16.39 -18.39
N ILE A 362 -13.31 17.09 -17.54
CA ILE A 362 -12.36 16.54 -16.54
C ILE A 362 -12.54 17.27 -15.21
N PRO A 363 -12.16 16.68 -14.06
CA PRO A 363 -12.36 17.28 -12.75
C PRO A 363 -11.53 18.54 -12.47
N GLU A 364 -10.35 18.64 -13.04
CA GLU A 364 -9.41 19.75 -12.90
C GLU A 364 -9.30 20.57 -14.20
N PRO A 365 -9.03 21.87 -14.13
CA PRO A 365 -8.80 22.69 -12.94
C PRO A 365 -10.05 22.88 -12.09
N CYS A 366 -9.87 23.06 -10.77
CA CYS A 366 -10.98 23.26 -9.85
C CYS A 366 -10.63 24.15 -8.65
N VAL A 367 -11.66 24.67 -7.98
CA VAL A 367 -11.56 25.29 -6.65
C VAL A 367 -12.40 24.47 -5.68
N VAL A 368 -11.83 24.13 -4.52
CA VAL A 368 -12.47 23.30 -3.50
C VAL A 368 -12.57 24.09 -2.19
N PHE A 369 -13.70 24.01 -1.51
CA PHE A 369 -13.92 24.60 -0.19
C PHE A 369 -14.29 23.53 0.83
N ASN A 370 -13.55 23.46 1.93
CA ASN A 370 -13.92 22.63 3.08
C ASN A 370 -14.97 23.34 3.92
N ARG A 371 -16.22 22.85 3.91
CA ARG A 371 -17.36 23.42 4.68
C ARG A 371 -17.39 23.00 6.15
N ASN A 372 -16.53 22.05 6.56
CA ASN A 372 -16.52 21.53 7.92
C ASN A 372 -15.81 22.48 8.89
N ASP A 373 -16.14 22.34 10.16
CA ASP A 373 -15.47 23.03 11.28
C ASP A 373 -14.20 22.30 11.75
N HIS A 374 -13.78 21.26 11.02
CA HIS A 374 -12.56 20.48 11.24
C HIS A 374 -11.80 20.26 9.93
N ALA A 375 -10.52 19.96 10.03
CA ALA A 375 -9.70 19.62 8.91
C ALA A 375 -10.10 18.24 8.35
N ILE A 376 -9.85 18.03 7.06
CA ILE A 376 -10.09 16.77 6.35
C ILE A 376 -8.78 16.29 5.75
N ASP A 377 -8.45 15.03 6.00
CA ASP A 377 -7.41 14.29 5.30
C ASP A 377 -8.05 13.30 4.34
N TYR A 378 -7.78 13.47 3.06
CA TYR A 378 -8.32 12.61 2.01
C TYR A 378 -7.35 12.46 0.84
N ASN A 379 -7.02 11.24 0.45
CA ASN A 379 -6.09 10.93 -0.64
C ASN A 379 -4.72 11.63 -0.54
N GLY A 380 -4.18 11.76 0.68
CA GLY A 380 -2.90 12.43 0.90
C GLY A 380 -2.96 13.95 0.89
N ILE A 381 -4.15 14.53 0.75
CA ILE A 381 -4.38 15.97 0.75
C ILE A 381 -4.99 16.38 2.08
N HIS A 382 -4.44 17.45 2.67
CA HIS A 382 -4.91 18.02 3.93
C HIS A 382 -5.64 19.34 3.69
N TRP A 383 -6.96 19.38 3.90
CA TRP A 383 -7.75 20.62 3.89
C TRP A 383 -7.99 21.14 5.30
N ASP A 384 -7.48 22.29 5.63
CA ASP A 384 -7.83 22.99 6.88
C ASP A 384 -9.34 23.24 6.96
N ALA A 385 -9.88 23.37 8.20
CA ALA A 385 -11.28 23.72 8.42
C ALA A 385 -11.63 25.07 7.76
N LYS A 386 -12.80 25.17 7.13
CA LYS A 386 -13.29 26.41 6.48
C LYS A 386 -12.28 27.05 5.51
N SER A 387 -11.54 26.24 4.78
CA SER A 387 -10.47 26.72 3.87
C SER A 387 -10.83 26.53 2.40
N ILE A 388 -10.23 27.35 1.55
CA ILE A 388 -10.22 27.19 0.09
C ILE A 388 -8.93 26.53 -0.34
N ALA A 389 -9.02 25.65 -1.32
CA ALA A 389 -7.91 25.14 -2.10
C ALA A 389 -8.25 25.17 -3.59
N PHE A 390 -7.24 25.13 -4.44
CA PHE A 390 -7.41 25.04 -5.87
C PHE A 390 -6.34 24.14 -6.50
N HIS A 391 -6.65 23.64 -7.68
CA HIS A 391 -5.83 22.68 -8.40
C HIS A 391 -5.75 23.08 -9.88
N PRO A 392 -4.58 23.12 -10.51
CA PRO A 392 -4.43 23.39 -11.93
C PRO A 392 -4.93 22.24 -12.79
N GLY A 393 -5.05 22.45 -14.08
CA GLY A 393 -5.51 21.44 -15.03
C GLY A 393 -4.37 20.68 -15.71
N PRO A 394 -4.66 19.45 -16.24
CA PRO A 394 -3.68 18.55 -16.82
C PRO A 394 -3.01 19.03 -18.10
N LYS A 395 -3.59 20.02 -18.79
CA LYS A 395 -3.03 20.60 -20.00
C LYS A 395 -2.33 21.93 -19.74
N GLY A 396 -2.12 22.29 -18.45
CA GLY A 396 -1.55 23.56 -18.04
C GLY A 396 -2.56 24.67 -17.87
N GLU A 397 -3.85 24.33 -17.70
CA GLU A 397 -4.87 25.29 -17.31
C GLU A 397 -4.60 25.78 -15.89
N TYR A 398 -4.62 27.11 -15.70
CA TYR A 398 -4.53 27.71 -14.38
C TYR A 398 -5.88 27.70 -13.65
N SER A 399 -5.91 27.45 -12.35
CA SER A 399 -7.09 27.68 -11.52
C SER A 399 -7.02 29.07 -10.88
N VAL A 400 -8.16 29.77 -10.80
CA VAL A 400 -8.23 31.20 -10.43
C VAL A 400 -9.30 31.44 -9.38
N VAL A 401 -8.92 32.18 -8.33
CA VAL A 401 -9.83 32.82 -7.38
C VAL A 401 -9.75 34.35 -7.60
N ARG A 402 -10.84 34.93 -8.13
CA ARG A 402 -10.90 36.32 -8.55
C ARG A 402 -11.68 37.16 -7.57
N PHE A 403 -11.08 38.27 -7.14
CA PHE A 403 -11.76 39.38 -6.47
C PHE A 403 -12.09 40.48 -7.47
N THR A 404 -13.33 40.99 -7.41
CA THR A 404 -13.75 42.17 -8.18
C THR A 404 -14.02 43.33 -7.22
N ALA A 405 -13.33 44.43 -7.37
CA ALA A 405 -13.44 45.58 -6.47
C ALA A 405 -14.85 46.18 -6.49
N PRO A 406 -15.57 46.20 -5.38
CA PRO A 406 -16.91 46.80 -5.32
C PRO A 406 -16.89 48.33 -5.24
N LYS A 407 -15.73 48.94 -4.98
CA LYS A 407 -15.53 50.38 -4.86
C LYS A 407 -14.14 50.78 -5.38
N GLU A 408 -14.02 51.99 -5.81
CA GLU A 408 -12.70 52.60 -6.17
C GLU A 408 -11.93 52.93 -4.88
N GLY A 409 -10.63 52.68 -4.90
CA GLY A 409 -9.69 53.13 -3.86
C GLY A 409 -8.52 52.19 -3.64
N THR A 410 -7.81 52.42 -2.55
CA THR A 410 -6.64 51.64 -2.14
C THR A 410 -7.06 50.37 -1.41
N TYR A 411 -6.59 49.21 -1.89
CA TYR A 411 -6.81 47.91 -1.30
C TYR A 411 -5.51 47.33 -0.74
N LYS A 412 -5.56 46.80 0.50
CA LYS A 412 -4.48 45.97 1.04
C LYS A 412 -4.78 44.52 0.67
N VAL A 413 -3.93 43.90 -0.12
CA VAL A 413 -4.04 42.52 -0.60
C VAL A 413 -3.11 41.65 0.20
N ARG A 414 -3.67 40.65 0.89
CA ARG A 414 -2.89 39.60 1.52
C ARG A 414 -3.26 38.25 0.91
N GLY A 415 -2.23 37.51 0.45
CA GLY A 415 -2.35 36.16 -0.07
C GLY A 415 -1.38 35.23 0.63
N VAL A 416 -1.88 34.05 1.06
CA VAL A 416 -1.03 32.95 1.52
C VAL A 416 -1.39 31.73 0.70
N PHE A 417 -0.41 31.20 -0.02
CA PHE A 417 -0.51 29.93 -0.73
C PHE A 417 0.21 28.85 0.07
N GLN A 418 -0.43 27.73 0.26
CA GLN A 418 0.12 26.61 1.05
C GLN A 418 -0.03 25.31 0.29
N GLY A 419 1.06 24.54 0.16
CA GLY A 419 0.97 23.17 -0.34
C GLY A 419 0.17 22.32 0.64
N ILE A 420 -0.84 21.60 0.16
CA ILE A 420 -1.71 20.74 0.96
C ILE A 420 -1.62 19.26 0.57
N ASP A 421 -0.77 18.92 -0.39
CA ASP A 421 -0.39 17.57 -0.75
C ASP A 421 1.11 17.36 -0.51
N ASN A 422 1.52 16.12 -0.20
CA ASN A 422 2.93 15.77 0.07
C ASN A 422 3.86 16.11 -1.09
N LEU A 423 3.37 16.02 -2.32
CA LEU A 423 4.14 16.20 -3.54
C LEU A 423 3.82 17.52 -4.26
N THR A 424 3.15 18.46 -3.61
CA THR A 424 2.78 19.76 -4.25
C THR A 424 4.00 20.45 -4.86
N THR A 425 3.90 20.77 -6.17
CA THR A 425 4.91 21.46 -6.96
C THR A 425 4.22 22.46 -7.89
N THR A 426 3.84 23.62 -7.38
CA THR A 426 2.97 24.54 -8.11
C THR A 426 3.54 25.95 -8.22
N ASP A 427 3.38 26.61 -9.36
CA ASP A 427 3.57 28.05 -9.50
C ASP A 427 2.34 28.79 -9.01
N VAL A 428 2.57 29.88 -8.28
CA VAL A 428 1.54 30.70 -7.67
C VAL A 428 1.74 32.18 -8.02
N HIS A 429 0.63 32.84 -8.33
CA HIS A 429 0.68 34.23 -8.82
C HIS A 429 -0.43 35.09 -8.22
N ILE A 430 -0.19 36.39 -8.13
CA ILE A 430 -1.24 37.39 -7.93
C ILE A 430 -1.17 38.40 -9.08
N PHE A 431 -2.29 38.55 -9.76
CA PHE A 431 -2.43 39.55 -10.84
C PHE A 431 -3.42 40.64 -10.44
N VAL A 432 -3.11 41.87 -10.84
CA VAL A 432 -4.01 43.02 -10.74
C VAL A 432 -4.27 43.52 -12.15
N ASN A 433 -5.52 43.45 -12.60
CA ASN A 433 -5.94 43.79 -13.95
C ASN A 433 -5.04 43.18 -15.05
N GLY A 434 -4.64 41.93 -14.87
CA GLY A 434 -3.79 41.17 -15.78
C GLY A 434 -2.30 41.44 -15.68
N LYS A 435 -1.85 42.30 -14.77
CA LYS A 435 -0.44 42.55 -14.50
C LYS A 435 -0.03 41.76 -13.26
N SER A 436 1.02 40.94 -13.38
CA SER A 436 1.60 40.25 -12.22
C SER A 436 2.16 41.22 -11.20
N VAL A 437 1.78 41.07 -9.95
CA VAL A 437 2.30 41.80 -8.80
C VAL A 437 3.02 40.87 -7.82
N PHE A 438 2.83 39.55 -7.98
CA PHE A 438 3.52 38.52 -7.20
C PHE A 438 3.64 37.24 -8.01
N ASP A 439 4.83 36.66 -8.04
CA ASP A 439 5.12 35.36 -8.65
C ASP A 439 6.01 34.55 -7.69
N SER A 440 5.67 33.31 -7.45
CA SER A 440 6.43 32.41 -6.59
C SER A 440 6.20 30.94 -6.96
N PHE A 441 6.86 30.04 -6.26
CA PHE A 441 6.78 28.61 -6.51
C PHE A 441 6.85 27.78 -5.21
N ILE A 442 5.97 26.79 -5.07
CA ILE A 442 6.02 25.79 -3.99
C ILE A 442 6.74 24.57 -4.56
N GLN A 443 7.91 24.26 -4.01
CA GLN A 443 8.77 23.18 -4.49
C GLN A 443 8.33 21.82 -3.93
N LEU A 444 8.87 20.75 -4.51
CA LEU A 444 8.66 19.35 -4.11
C LEU A 444 8.72 19.17 -2.58
N GLU A 445 7.94 18.23 -2.05
CA GLU A 445 7.64 18.07 -0.62
C GLU A 445 6.91 19.30 -0.04
N GLY A 446 5.96 19.81 -0.81
CA GLY A 446 5.29 21.08 -0.53
C GLY A 446 4.27 21.06 0.59
N LEU A 447 3.92 19.92 1.20
CA LEU A 447 2.96 19.88 2.30
C LEU A 447 3.36 20.81 3.45
N GLY A 448 2.46 21.75 3.78
CA GLY A 448 2.68 22.74 4.81
C GLY A 448 3.63 23.90 4.42
N LYS A 449 4.33 23.83 3.28
CA LYS A 449 5.14 24.94 2.78
C LYS A 449 4.25 26.09 2.36
N ARG A 450 4.62 27.30 2.76
CA ARG A 450 3.85 28.52 2.52
C ARG A 450 4.65 29.55 1.76
N VAL A 451 3.97 30.28 0.90
CA VAL A 451 4.44 31.53 0.29
C VAL A 451 3.41 32.61 0.58
N GLU A 452 3.88 33.76 1.06
CA GLU A 452 3.02 34.86 1.50
C GLU A 452 3.30 36.11 0.65
N ALA A 453 2.24 36.85 0.38
CA ALA A 453 2.29 38.10 -0.35
C ALA A 453 1.46 39.17 0.35
N ASP A 454 2.04 40.35 0.54
CA ASP A 454 1.37 41.54 1.05
C ASP A 454 1.62 42.70 0.08
N HIS A 455 0.53 43.21 -0.52
CA HIS A 455 0.60 44.31 -1.50
C HIS A 455 -0.44 45.37 -1.18
N THR A 456 -0.14 46.59 -1.61
CA THR A 456 -1.12 47.69 -1.64
C THR A 456 -1.33 48.07 -3.08
N VAL A 457 -2.60 48.05 -3.53
CA VAL A 457 -2.94 48.28 -4.94
C VAL A 457 -4.10 49.29 -5.05
N GLU A 458 -4.13 50.04 -6.12
CA GLU A 458 -5.25 50.92 -6.46
C GLU A 458 -6.17 50.14 -7.40
N LEU A 459 -7.44 50.03 -7.06
CA LEU A 459 -8.49 49.41 -7.88
C LEU A 459 -9.64 50.39 -8.08
N ARG A 460 -10.13 50.46 -9.31
CA ARG A 460 -11.40 51.10 -9.63
C ARG A 460 -12.55 50.15 -9.41
N ASN A 461 -13.75 50.67 -9.32
CA ASN A 461 -14.94 49.86 -9.27
C ASN A 461 -15.01 48.89 -10.48
N GLY A 462 -15.14 47.58 -10.22
CA GLY A 462 -15.16 46.54 -11.25
C GLY A 462 -13.79 46.03 -11.71
N GLU A 463 -12.67 46.63 -11.26
CA GLU A 463 -11.34 46.08 -11.54
C GLU A 463 -11.04 44.83 -10.66
N VAL A 464 -10.08 43.99 -11.09
CA VAL A 464 -9.91 42.64 -10.54
C VAL A 464 -8.52 42.40 -9.95
N CYS A 465 -8.51 41.58 -8.91
CA CYS A 465 -7.33 40.95 -8.35
C CYS A 465 -7.49 39.43 -8.36
N ASP A 466 -6.58 38.73 -9.04
CA ASP A 466 -6.64 37.30 -9.28
C ASP A 466 -5.55 36.55 -8.52
N PHE A 467 -5.94 35.53 -7.73
CA PHE A 467 -5.05 34.56 -7.14
C PHE A 467 -5.04 33.32 -8.04
N VAL A 468 -3.86 32.87 -8.46
CA VAL A 468 -3.74 31.91 -9.55
C VAL A 468 -2.75 30.81 -9.15
N VAL A 469 -3.07 29.55 -9.48
CA VAL A 469 -2.14 28.44 -9.42
C VAL A 469 -2.03 27.74 -10.78
N GLY A 470 -0.82 27.29 -11.07
CA GLY A 470 -0.48 26.56 -12.28
C GLY A 470 0.28 25.27 -11.99
N ASN A 471 0.74 24.58 -13.03
CA ASN A 471 1.49 23.33 -12.98
C ASN A 471 3.00 23.55 -13.23
N GLY A 472 3.61 24.53 -12.60
CA GLY A 472 4.90 25.11 -12.87
C GLY A 472 6.08 24.22 -13.25
N ASN A 473 6.04 22.93 -12.90
CA ASN A 473 7.00 21.90 -13.31
C ASN A 473 6.59 21.14 -14.59
N GLY A 474 5.43 21.51 -15.21
CA GLY A 474 4.85 20.82 -16.36
C GLY A 474 4.07 19.55 -16.02
N ASN A 475 3.93 19.22 -14.74
CA ASN A 475 3.11 18.12 -14.25
C ASN A 475 2.09 18.65 -13.23
N TYR A 476 0.79 18.48 -13.51
CA TYR A 476 -0.29 18.95 -12.64
C TYR A 476 -0.58 18.04 -11.44
N ALA A 477 -0.09 16.81 -11.47
CA ALA A 477 -0.38 15.83 -10.45
C ALA A 477 0.15 16.28 -9.08
N TYR A 478 -0.69 16.16 -8.05
CA TYR A 478 -0.41 16.56 -6.65
C TYR A 478 -0.37 18.07 -6.39
N ASP A 479 -0.70 18.93 -7.35
CA ASP A 479 -0.58 20.39 -7.22
C ASP A 479 -1.72 21.05 -6.43
N SER A 480 -2.32 20.31 -5.47
CA SER A 480 -3.32 20.87 -4.57
C SER A 480 -2.73 21.94 -3.66
N THR A 481 -3.27 23.14 -3.74
CA THR A 481 -2.75 24.33 -3.06
C THR A 481 -3.84 25.02 -2.27
N GLY A 482 -3.66 25.17 -0.96
CA GLY A 482 -4.54 25.96 -0.09
C GLY A 482 -4.35 27.47 -0.32
N LEU A 483 -5.42 28.23 -0.17
CA LEU A 483 -5.44 29.68 -0.32
C LEU A 483 -6.08 30.36 0.88
N GLN A 484 -5.35 31.33 1.47
CA GLN A 484 -5.93 32.34 2.32
C GLN A 484 -5.78 33.70 1.60
N ALA A 485 -6.89 34.29 1.19
CA ALA A 485 -6.89 35.53 0.45
C ALA A 485 -7.83 36.55 1.13
N THR A 486 -7.29 37.74 1.42
CA THR A 486 -8.05 38.85 2.02
C THR A 486 -7.68 40.15 1.32
N LEU A 487 -8.70 40.89 0.93
CA LEU A 487 -8.55 42.27 0.47
C LEU A 487 -9.29 43.22 1.43
N THR A 488 -8.56 44.19 1.99
CA THR A 488 -9.17 45.25 2.82
C THR A 488 -9.35 46.50 1.98
N GLY A 489 -10.58 46.89 1.75
CA GLY A 489 -10.94 48.01 0.91
C GLY A 489 -10.74 49.40 1.56
N PRO A 490 -11.00 50.47 0.81
CA PRO A 490 -10.83 51.85 1.29
C PRO A 490 -11.79 52.21 2.42
N ASP A 491 -12.87 51.48 2.62
CA ASP A 491 -13.83 51.62 3.72
C ASP A 491 -13.44 50.80 4.94
N GLY A 492 -12.30 50.14 4.94
CA GLY A 492 -11.82 49.26 5.99
C GLY A 492 -12.52 47.90 6.06
N ILE A 493 -13.40 47.58 5.11
CA ILE A 493 -14.05 46.28 5.05
C ILE A 493 -13.05 45.25 4.49
N ALA A 494 -12.89 44.15 5.22
CA ALA A 494 -12.06 43.02 4.80
C ALA A 494 -12.92 41.97 4.09
N HIS A 495 -12.64 41.73 2.81
CA HIS A 495 -13.22 40.66 2.00
C HIS A 495 -12.33 39.42 2.07
N ASP A 496 -12.81 38.38 2.72
CA ASP A 496 -12.08 37.13 2.93
C ASP A 496 -12.68 36.05 2.02
N ALA A 497 -11.86 35.46 1.13
CA ALA A 497 -12.33 34.51 0.13
C ALA A 497 -13.01 33.28 0.73
N ALA A 498 -12.48 32.78 1.87
CA ALA A 498 -13.04 31.59 2.52
C ALA A 498 -14.34 31.91 3.28
N LYS A 499 -14.40 33.06 3.96
CA LYS A 499 -15.61 33.47 4.71
C LYS A 499 -16.77 33.84 3.80
N GLU A 500 -16.46 34.41 2.62
CA GLU A 500 -17.46 34.83 1.65
C GLU A 500 -17.75 33.75 0.58
N TYR A 501 -17.16 32.54 0.71
CA TYR A 501 -17.32 31.47 -0.27
C TYR A 501 -18.78 31.06 -0.43
N GLY A 502 -19.27 31.13 -1.67
CA GLY A 502 -20.66 30.74 -2.01
C GLY A 502 -21.76 31.68 -1.55
N ALA A 503 -21.46 32.80 -0.90
CA ALA A 503 -22.45 33.83 -0.59
C ALA A 503 -22.94 34.54 -1.86
N ARG A 504 -24.15 35.09 -1.83
CA ARG A 504 -24.71 35.89 -2.92
C ARG A 504 -24.15 37.34 -2.86
N ASP A 505 -24.01 37.94 -4.01
CA ASP A 505 -23.62 39.36 -4.14
C ASP A 505 -22.28 39.71 -3.50
N VAL A 506 -21.33 38.74 -3.55
CA VAL A 506 -19.96 38.93 -3.05
C VAL A 506 -18.99 39.27 -4.16
N ALA A 507 -17.87 39.86 -3.77
CA ALA A 507 -16.81 40.29 -4.69
C ALA A 507 -15.99 39.12 -5.29
N TRP A 508 -16.22 37.87 -4.86
CA TRP A 508 -15.42 36.73 -5.28
C TRP A 508 -16.08 35.89 -6.34
N THR A 509 -15.26 35.53 -7.37
CA THR A 509 -15.63 34.56 -8.42
C THR A 509 -14.51 33.55 -8.60
N TYR A 510 -14.87 32.39 -9.15
CA TYR A 510 -13.96 31.23 -9.28
C TYR A 510 -13.98 30.75 -10.72
N GLY A 511 -12.81 30.42 -11.29
CA GLY A 511 -12.72 30.05 -12.68
C GLY A 511 -11.34 29.55 -13.07
N TYR A 512 -11.07 29.50 -14.37
CA TYR A 512 -9.81 29.01 -14.91
C TYR A 512 -9.34 29.86 -16.10
N LEU A 513 -8.08 29.64 -16.48
CA LEU A 513 -7.45 30.19 -17.70
C LEU A 513 -6.94 29.06 -18.56
N THR A 514 -7.01 29.21 -19.87
CA THR A 514 -6.30 28.33 -20.79
C THR A 514 -4.78 28.55 -20.71
N PRO A 515 -3.96 27.51 -21.02
CA PRO A 515 -2.51 27.60 -20.92
C PRO A 515 -1.89 28.84 -21.58
N GLY A 516 -0.95 29.46 -20.90
CA GLY A 516 -0.19 30.59 -21.39
C GLY A 516 -0.98 31.90 -21.51
N LYS A 517 -2.16 32.01 -20.91
CA LYS A 517 -2.97 33.22 -20.87
C LYS A 517 -2.81 33.97 -19.55
N VAL A 518 -2.75 35.28 -19.65
CA VAL A 518 -2.80 36.18 -18.50
C VAL A 518 -4.25 36.45 -18.12
N PRO A 519 -4.60 36.50 -16.80
CA PRO A 519 -5.98 36.72 -16.39
C PRO A 519 -6.49 38.13 -16.78
N ASN A 520 -7.53 38.17 -17.60
CA ASN A 520 -8.29 39.38 -17.94
C ASN A 520 -9.76 39.01 -18.19
N SER A 521 -10.59 39.96 -18.56
CA SER A 521 -12.02 39.74 -18.82
C SER A 521 -12.30 38.81 -20.02
N GLU A 522 -11.36 38.68 -20.95
CA GLU A 522 -11.53 37.88 -22.17
C GLU A 522 -10.98 36.45 -21.97
N THR A 523 -10.00 36.27 -21.12
CA THR A 523 -9.31 34.98 -20.92
C THR A 523 -9.85 34.18 -19.73
N PHE A 524 -10.38 34.84 -18.69
CA PHE A 524 -10.98 34.20 -17.54
C PHE A 524 -12.30 33.50 -17.92
N ARG A 525 -12.43 32.27 -17.53
CA ARG A 525 -13.64 31.44 -17.70
C ARG A 525 -14.16 31.07 -16.34
N PRO A 526 -15.35 31.55 -15.92
CA PRO A 526 -15.95 31.17 -14.65
C PRO A 526 -16.31 29.69 -14.67
N TYR A 527 -16.22 29.03 -13.49
CA TYR A 527 -16.75 27.68 -13.33
C TYR A 527 -18.28 27.69 -13.36
N ASP A 528 -18.84 26.76 -14.10
CA ASP A 528 -20.28 26.61 -14.35
C ASP A 528 -20.93 25.44 -13.58
N GLN A 529 -20.13 24.64 -12.87
CA GLN A 529 -20.61 23.51 -12.07
C GLN A 529 -20.19 23.65 -10.62
N ILE A 530 -21.14 23.44 -9.70
CA ILE A 530 -20.93 23.31 -8.27
C ILE A 530 -21.25 21.88 -7.90
N ASN A 531 -20.28 21.19 -7.31
CA ASN A 531 -20.44 19.83 -6.84
C ASN A 531 -20.33 19.84 -5.31
N LYS A 532 -21.43 19.58 -4.63
CA LYS A 532 -21.50 19.51 -3.17
C LYS A 532 -21.24 18.07 -2.76
N ASP A 533 -20.39 17.92 -1.77
CA ASP A 533 -19.97 16.61 -1.23
C ASP A 533 -19.13 15.74 -2.20
N ALA A 534 -18.54 16.36 -3.21
CA ALA A 534 -17.61 15.67 -4.10
C ALA A 534 -16.18 15.85 -3.66
N ALA A 535 -15.72 15.00 -2.77
CA ALA A 535 -14.30 14.72 -2.68
C ALA A 535 -13.93 13.77 -3.83
N GLY A 536 -13.52 14.35 -4.95
CA GLY A 536 -13.17 13.59 -6.15
C GLY A 536 -14.36 12.99 -6.91
N SER A 537 -14.06 12.36 -8.04
CA SER A 537 -15.03 11.71 -8.94
C SER A 537 -15.24 10.22 -8.62
N ASN A 538 -14.80 9.75 -7.45
CA ASN A 538 -14.82 8.34 -7.07
C ASN A 538 -15.75 8.07 -5.89
N SER A 539 -16.37 6.90 -5.91
CA SER A 539 -17.11 6.29 -4.80
C SER A 539 -16.44 4.97 -4.40
N LEU A 540 -16.70 4.51 -3.19
CA LEU A 540 -16.26 3.20 -2.72
C LEU A 540 -17.38 2.17 -2.97
N PHE A 541 -17.08 1.07 -3.63
CA PHE A 541 -18.00 -0.05 -3.81
C PHE A 541 -18.28 -0.72 -2.46
N ASN A 542 -19.54 -0.80 -2.08
CA ASN A 542 -19.92 -1.30 -0.75
C ASN A 542 -19.92 -2.83 -0.67
N LEU A 543 -18.76 -3.43 -0.38
CA LEU A 543 -18.63 -4.87 -0.17
C LEU A 543 -19.42 -5.39 1.05
N GLY A 544 -19.84 -4.50 1.96
CA GLY A 544 -20.76 -4.82 3.04
C GLY A 544 -22.23 -4.98 2.60
N ASN A 545 -22.56 -4.58 1.37
CA ASN A 545 -23.88 -4.80 0.78
C ASN A 545 -23.95 -6.20 0.13
N PRO A 546 -24.80 -7.12 0.60
CA PRO A 546 -24.80 -8.50 0.11
C PRO A 546 -25.25 -8.64 -1.36
N VAL A 547 -26.06 -7.71 -1.86
CA VAL A 547 -26.51 -7.71 -3.28
C VAL A 547 -25.36 -7.30 -4.19
N ALA A 548 -24.70 -6.19 -3.85
CA ALA A 548 -23.54 -5.71 -4.57
C ALA A 548 -22.39 -6.74 -4.54
N TRP A 549 -22.11 -7.30 -3.37
CA TRP A 549 -21.12 -8.35 -3.18
C TRP A 549 -21.37 -9.57 -4.08
N LYS A 550 -22.60 -10.07 -4.08
CA LYS A 550 -22.99 -11.23 -4.93
C LYS A 550 -22.78 -10.92 -6.40
N TRP A 551 -23.22 -9.75 -6.85
CA TRP A 551 -23.03 -9.33 -8.24
C TRP A 551 -21.54 -9.30 -8.60
N LEU A 552 -20.70 -8.71 -7.75
CA LEU A 552 -19.27 -8.61 -8.04
C LEU A 552 -18.61 -9.98 -8.15
N VAL A 553 -18.91 -10.90 -7.21
CA VAL A 553 -18.40 -12.28 -7.26
C VAL A 553 -18.77 -12.95 -8.58
N GLU A 554 -20.05 -12.92 -8.96
CA GLU A 554 -20.54 -13.57 -10.18
C GLU A 554 -19.97 -12.93 -11.45
N HIS A 555 -19.86 -11.60 -11.47
CA HIS A 555 -19.34 -10.87 -12.61
C HIS A 555 -17.86 -11.14 -12.84
N VAL A 556 -17.04 -11.06 -11.80
CA VAL A 556 -15.59 -11.32 -11.89
C VAL A 556 -15.33 -12.80 -12.19
N ASP A 557 -16.01 -13.72 -11.52
CA ASP A 557 -15.91 -15.15 -11.78
C ASP A 557 -16.15 -15.47 -13.28
N LYS A 558 -17.21 -14.88 -13.86
CA LYS A 558 -17.49 -15.02 -15.27
C LYS A 558 -16.37 -14.45 -16.16
N LEU A 559 -15.83 -13.29 -15.83
CA LEU A 559 -14.69 -12.70 -16.57
C LEU A 559 -13.46 -13.61 -16.54
N LEU A 560 -13.15 -14.18 -15.38
CA LEU A 560 -12.02 -15.10 -15.21
C LEU A 560 -12.17 -16.33 -16.11
N ILE A 561 -13.35 -16.94 -16.12
CA ILE A 561 -13.66 -18.15 -16.90
C ILE A 561 -13.67 -17.83 -18.40
N ASP A 562 -14.47 -16.84 -18.82
CA ASP A 562 -14.70 -16.54 -20.22
C ASP A 562 -13.41 -16.10 -20.95
N ASN A 563 -12.47 -15.51 -20.23
CA ASN A 563 -11.25 -14.98 -20.79
C ASN A 563 -9.99 -15.83 -20.49
N GLY A 564 -10.13 -16.94 -19.77
CA GLY A 564 -9.01 -17.84 -19.46
C GLY A 564 -7.93 -17.17 -18.61
N ILE A 565 -8.34 -16.41 -17.59
CA ILE A 565 -7.44 -15.68 -16.68
C ILE A 565 -6.93 -16.63 -15.59
N ASP A 566 -5.61 -16.70 -15.43
CA ASP A 566 -4.95 -17.62 -14.49
C ASP A 566 -4.59 -16.98 -13.15
N LEU A 567 -4.43 -15.65 -13.11
CA LEU A 567 -4.07 -14.90 -11.92
C LEU A 567 -4.89 -13.62 -11.87
N TYR A 568 -5.57 -13.44 -10.74
CA TYR A 568 -6.37 -12.27 -10.45
C TYR A 568 -5.51 -11.25 -9.69
N ARG A 569 -5.31 -10.05 -10.28
CA ARG A 569 -4.65 -8.94 -9.61
C ARG A 569 -5.69 -7.92 -9.16
N GLN A 570 -5.74 -7.64 -7.86
CA GLN A 570 -6.58 -6.58 -7.34
C GLN A 570 -5.75 -5.42 -6.81
N ASP A 571 -6.03 -4.24 -7.35
CA ASP A 571 -5.52 -2.97 -6.87
C ASP A 571 -6.55 -2.23 -6.02
N PHE A 572 -6.09 -1.18 -5.29
CA PHE A 572 -6.94 -0.36 -4.44
C PHE A 572 -6.36 1.05 -4.30
N ASN A 573 -6.70 1.93 -5.25
CA ASN A 573 -6.16 3.28 -5.37
C ASN A 573 -7.10 4.34 -4.78
N ILE A 574 -7.62 4.08 -3.58
CA ILE A 574 -8.49 4.99 -2.85
C ILE A 574 -8.23 4.84 -1.35
N ASP A 575 -8.30 5.93 -0.58
CA ASP A 575 -8.28 5.90 0.87
C ASP A 575 -9.71 5.74 1.40
N PRO A 576 -10.11 4.55 1.88
CA PRO A 576 -11.51 4.24 2.16
C PRO A 576 -12.05 4.82 3.49
N LEU A 577 -11.18 5.32 4.38
CA LEU A 577 -11.54 5.67 5.75
C LEU A 577 -12.68 6.70 5.83
N SER A 578 -12.62 7.77 5.02
CA SER A 578 -13.65 8.81 4.99
C SER A 578 -14.99 8.28 4.45
N PHE A 579 -14.94 7.30 3.51
CA PHE A 579 -16.14 6.64 3.00
C PHE A 579 -16.82 5.79 4.07
N TRP A 580 -16.05 5.07 4.88
CA TRP A 580 -16.60 4.28 5.97
C TRP A 580 -17.16 5.15 7.07
N ARG A 581 -16.35 6.06 7.63
CA ARG A 581 -16.74 6.94 8.75
C ARG A 581 -17.88 7.89 8.40
N GLY A 582 -17.89 8.40 7.17
CA GLY A 582 -18.95 9.27 6.69
C GLY A 582 -20.31 8.60 6.52
N ASN A 583 -20.35 7.27 6.44
CA ASN A 583 -21.57 6.49 6.30
C ASN A 583 -22.00 5.80 7.60
N ASP A 584 -21.27 5.99 8.69
CA ASP A 584 -21.65 5.50 10.02
C ASP A 584 -22.59 6.49 10.73
N ALA A 585 -23.68 5.99 11.32
CA ALA A 585 -24.49 6.76 12.26
C ALA A 585 -23.70 6.98 13.57
N PRO A 586 -24.04 8.01 14.38
CA PRO A 586 -23.32 8.32 15.64
C PRO A 586 -23.25 7.14 16.62
N ASP A 587 -24.26 6.26 16.64
CA ASP A 587 -24.34 5.07 17.47
C ASP A 587 -23.93 3.78 16.73
N ARG A 588 -23.24 3.91 15.58
CA ARG A 588 -22.84 2.82 14.70
C ARG A 588 -21.41 2.97 14.18
N GLN A 589 -20.55 3.73 14.85
CA GLN A 589 -19.20 4.05 14.40
C GLN A 589 -18.32 2.81 14.31
N GLY A 590 -17.69 2.59 13.13
CA GLY A 590 -16.86 1.45 12.81
C GLY A 590 -17.59 0.27 12.15
N ILE A 591 -18.92 0.32 12.04
CA ILE A 591 -19.71 -0.77 11.44
C ILE A 591 -19.51 -0.85 9.92
N THR A 592 -19.50 0.29 9.24
CA THR A 592 -19.35 0.31 7.77
C THR A 592 -17.99 -0.25 7.35
N GLU A 593 -16.91 0.14 8.04
CA GLU A 593 -15.59 -0.48 7.86
C GLU A 593 -15.63 -1.99 8.09
N ASN A 594 -16.19 -2.41 9.25
CA ASN A 594 -16.23 -3.83 9.61
C ASN A 594 -16.95 -4.69 8.57
N LYS A 595 -18.12 -4.23 8.11
CA LYS A 595 -18.90 -4.92 7.06
C LYS A 595 -18.14 -4.96 5.73
N HIS A 596 -17.51 -3.86 5.35
CA HIS A 596 -16.71 -3.79 4.12
C HIS A 596 -15.54 -4.79 4.17
N ILE A 597 -14.79 -4.81 5.27
CA ILE A 597 -13.64 -5.72 5.44
C ILE A 597 -14.08 -7.19 5.45
N VAL A 598 -15.18 -7.52 6.15
CA VAL A 598 -15.73 -8.88 6.14
C VAL A 598 -16.14 -9.26 4.71
N GLY A 599 -16.79 -8.36 3.99
CA GLY A 599 -17.17 -8.56 2.59
C GLY A 599 -15.96 -8.75 1.66
N TYR A 600 -14.91 -7.95 1.83
CA TYR A 600 -13.66 -8.06 1.08
C TYR A 600 -12.98 -9.42 1.29
N LEU A 601 -12.83 -9.85 2.52
CA LEU A 601 -12.24 -11.15 2.83
C LEU A 601 -13.08 -12.30 2.28
N ALA A 602 -14.41 -12.23 2.42
CA ALA A 602 -15.34 -13.22 1.87
C ALA A 602 -15.30 -13.26 0.33
N TYR A 603 -15.14 -12.12 -0.34
CA TYR A 603 -15.01 -12.03 -1.79
C TYR A 603 -13.79 -12.82 -2.29
N TRP A 604 -12.62 -12.61 -1.70
CA TRP A 604 -11.42 -13.32 -2.08
C TRP A 604 -11.47 -14.81 -1.71
N ASP A 605 -12.07 -15.14 -0.56
CA ASP A 605 -12.27 -16.54 -0.16
C ASP A 605 -13.20 -17.28 -1.14
N GLU A 606 -14.27 -16.63 -1.63
CA GLU A 606 -15.17 -17.23 -2.61
C GLU A 606 -14.50 -17.39 -3.99
N LEU A 607 -13.72 -16.40 -4.45
CA LEU A 607 -12.93 -16.54 -5.69
C LEU A 607 -11.93 -17.70 -5.61
N ARG A 608 -11.19 -17.82 -4.50
CA ARG A 608 -10.22 -18.89 -4.27
C ARG A 608 -10.89 -20.27 -4.18
N LYS A 609 -12.08 -20.32 -3.65
CA LYS A 609 -12.89 -21.54 -3.58
C LYS A 609 -13.34 -21.99 -4.98
N ARG A 610 -13.74 -21.06 -5.83
CA ARG A 610 -14.13 -21.34 -7.23
C ARG A 610 -12.94 -21.67 -8.11
N HIS A 611 -11.80 -21.02 -7.84
CA HIS A 611 -10.53 -21.16 -8.59
C HIS A 611 -9.38 -21.64 -7.67
N PRO A 612 -9.36 -22.89 -7.21
CA PRO A 612 -8.41 -23.34 -6.17
C PRO A 612 -6.94 -23.35 -6.61
N ASN A 613 -6.69 -23.27 -7.92
CA ASN A 613 -5.34 -23.20 -8.49
C ASN A 613 -4.91 -21.77 -8.82
N MET A 614 -5.80 -20.79 -8.67
CA MET A 614 -5.53 -19.38 -8.97
C MET A 614 -4.80 -18.72 -7.81
N LEU A 615 -3.76 -17.96 -8.12
CA LEU A 615 -3.12 -17.03 -7.20
C LEU A 615 -3.80 -15.67 -7.30
N ILE A 616 -3.92 -14.97 -6.18
CA ILE A 616 -4.33 -13.57 -6.12
C ILE A 616 -3.09 -12.71 -5.89
N ASP A 617 -2.94 -11.65 -6.66
CA ASP A 617 -1.96 -10.59 -6.45
C ASP A 617 -2.64 -9.39 -5.79
N SER A 618 -2.13 -8.96 -4.64
CA SER A 618 -2.60 -7.79 -3.92
C SER A 618 -1.77 -6.56 -4.26
N CYS A 619 -2.44 -5.52 -4.71
CA CYS A 619 -1.91 -4.18 -4.81
C CYS A 619 -2.86 -3.19 -4.11
N ALA A 620 -2.33 -2.10 -3.61
CA ALA A 620 -3.12 -0.99 -3.08
C ALA A 620 -2.31 0.31 -3.24
N SER A 621 -2.07 0.72 -4.48
CA SER A 621 -1.02 1.67 -4.88
C SER A 621 0.34 1.17 -4.32
N GLY A 622 0.74 -0.02 -4.73
CA GLY A 622 1.85 -0.76 -4.12
C GLY A 622 1.44 -1.56 -2.90
N GLY A 623 2.25 -1.54 -1.85
CA GLY A 623 2.14 -2.42 -0.69
C GLY A 623 1.28 -1.93 0.47
N ARG A 624 0.34 -1.01 0.24
CA ARG A 624 -0.46 -0.40 1.32
C ARG A 624 -1.50 -1.33 1.94
N ARG A 625 -1.64 -2.59 1.44
CA ARG A 625 -2.55 -3.61 1.96
C ARG A 625 -1.83 -4.96 2.13
N ASN A 626 -0.73 -4.96 2.89
CA ASN A 626 0.09 -6.15 3.17
C ASN A 626 -0.10 -6.68 4.60
N ASP A 627 -1.28 -6.48 5.20
CA ASP A 627 -1.65 -7.10 6.47
C ASP A 627 -1.81 -8.63 6.33
N LEU A 628 -1.78 -9.33 7.46
CA LEU A 628 -1.77 -10.80 7.46
C LEU A 628 -3.03 -11.43 6.84
N GLU A 629 -4.22 -10.84 7.03
CA GLU A 629 -5.45 -11.38 6.44
C GLU A 629 -5.44 -11.31 4.91
N THR A 630 -4.90 -10.22 4.36
CA THR A 630 -4.67 -10.07 2.93
C THR A 630 -3.61 -11.06 2.44
N MET A 631 -2.46 -11.13 3.14
CA MET A 631 -1.33 -11.99 2.74
C MET A 631 -1.61 -13.49 2.88
N ARG A 632 -2.59 -13.90 3.66
CA ARG A 632 -3.08 -15.28 3.69
C ARG A 632 -3.80 -15.71 2.41
N ARG A 633 -4.31 -14.75 1.67
CA ARG A 633 -5.12 -14.97 0.47
C ARG A 633 -4.38 -14.65 -0.81
N SER A 634 -3.31 -13.87 -0.72
CA SER A 634 -2.62 -13.28 -1.87
C SER A 634 -1.11 -13.15 -1.66
N VAL A 635 -0.44 -12.66 -2.69
CA VAL A 635 0.97 -12.24 -2.66
C VAL A 635 1.10 -10.85 -3.25
N PRO A 636 2.07 -10.02 -2.81
CA PRO A 636 2.29 -8.69 -3.39
C PRO A 636 3.30 -8.78 -4.54
N LEU A 637 2.83 -8.95 -5.79
CA LEU A 637 3.71 -9.02 -6.96
C LEU A 637 4.28 -7.64 -7.35
N TRP A 638 3.56 -6.56 -7.00
CA TRP A 638 4.01 -5.17 -7.09
C TRP A 638 4.04 -4.57 -5.69
N ARG A 639 5.18 -4.77 -5.00
CA ARG A 639 5.29 -4.48 -3.56
C ARG A 639 5.29 -3.00 -3.21
N SER A 640 5.59 -2.10 -4.16
CA SER A 640 5.61 -0.64 -3.96
C SER A 640 5.48 0.09 -5.28
N ASP A 641 4.81 1.23 -5.28
CA ASP A 641 4.80 2.15 -6.41
C ASP A 641 6.08 2.99 -6.51
N TYR A 642 6.93 2.94 -5.49
CA TYR A 642 8.29 3.47 -5.58
C TYR A 642 9.20 2.46 -6.31
N ALA A 643 9.17 2.49 -7.63
CA ALA A 643 9.80 1.49 -8.50
C ALA A 643 10.90 2.09 -9.38
N TYR A 644 11.61 3.13 -8.92
CA TYR A 644 12.36 4.00 -9.83
C TYR A 644 13.88 3.93 -9.71
N GLU A 645 14.44 3.32 -8.66
CA GLU A 645 15.88 3.32 -8.48
C GLU A 645 16.39 2.11 -7.68
N PRO A 646 17.63 1.64 -7.99
CA PRO A 646 18.17 0.41 -7.39
C PRO A 646 18.31 0.43 -5.87
N ILE A 647 18.72 1.56 -5.27
CA ILE A 647 18.94 1.65 -3.81
C ILE A 647 17.65 1.47 -3.05
N GLY A 648 16.55 2.10 -3.51
CA GLY A 648 15.23 1.90 -2.94
C GLY A 648 14.79 0.44 -3.01
N HIS A 649 14.96 -0.21 -4.18
CA HIS A 649 14.65 -1.64 -4.32
C HIS A 649 15.46 -2.55 -3.40
N GLN A 650 16.74 -2.26 -3.19
CA GLN A 650 17.58 -2.98 -2.23
C GLN A 650 17.02 -2.86 -0.80
N CYS A 651 16.69 -1.62 -0.37
CA CYS A 651 16.12 -1.38 0.95
C CYS A 651 14.76 -2.04 1.14
N MET A 652 13.89 -2.02 0.11
CA MET A 652 12.60 -2.71 0.13
C MET A 652 12.77 -4.23 0.24
N THR A 653 13.67 -4.85 -0.56
CA THR A 653 13.97 -6.28 -0.46
C THR A 653 14.45 -6.64 0.94
N TYR A 654 15.36 -5.82 1.48
CA TYR A 654 15.91 -6.02 2.82
C TYR A 654 14.82 -6.03 3.90
N GLY A 655 13.90 -5.07 3.87
CA GLY A 655 12.87 -4.93 4.90
C GLY A 655 11.72 -5.93 4.75
N ILE A 656 11.12 -6.04 3.55
CA ILE A 656 9.96 -6.91 3.34
C ILE A 656 10.29 -8.38 3.53
N SER A 657 11.52 -8.80 3.17
CA SER A 657 11.97 -10.20 3.31
C SER A 657 12.02 -10.68 4.77
N MET A 658 12.05 -9.79 5.74
CA MET A 658 11.94 -10.17 7.16
C MET A 658 10.57 -10.78 7.47
N TRP A 659 9.51 -10.30 6.83
CA TRP A 659 8.13 -10.66 7.18
C TRP A 659 7.42 -11.53 6.14
N LEU A 660 7.61 -11.22 4.85
CA LEU A 660 6.91 -11.86 3.75
C LEU A 660 7.90 -12.67 2.89
N PRO A 661 7.81 -14.02 2.90
CA PRO A 661 8.73 -14.86 2.13
C PRO A 661 8.58 -14.73 0.62
N PHE A 662 7.40 -14.34 0.12
CA PHE A 662 7.13 -14.16 -1.30
C PHE A 662 6.61 -12.75 -1.58
N HIS A 663 7.28 -12.06 -2.48
CA HIS A 663 6.92 -10.73 -2.98
C HIS A 663 7.52 -10.53 -4.36
N GLY A 664 7.08 -9.49 -5.05
CA GLY A 664 7.57 -9.20 -6.38
C GLY A 664 8.01 -7.76 -6.57
N THR A 665 8.60 -7.50 -7.73
CA THR A 665 9.08 -6.19 -8.15
C THR A 665 9.16 -6.12 -9.67
N GLY A 666 9.28 -4.90 -10.21
CA GLY A 666 9.54 -4.66 -11.62
C GLY A 666 11.02 -4.49 -11.94
N THR A 667 11.42 -4.74 -13.18
CA THR A 667 12.78 -4.50 -13.63
C THR A 667 13.04 -3.00 -13.73
N VAL A 668 13.98 -2.49 -12.95
CA VAL A 668 14.53 -1.15 -13.12
C VAL A 668 15.73 -1.24 -14.06
N ALA A 669 15.75 -0.36 -15.05
CA ALA A 669 16.84 -0.35 -16.03
C ALA A 669 18.05 0.45 -15.56
N ASP A 670 17.81 1.60 -14.92
CA ASP A 670 18.81 2.59 -14.52
C ASP A 670 18.33 3.34 -13.27
N GLU A 671 19.09 4.32 -12.79
CA GLU A 671 18.78 5.15 -11.61
C GLU A 671 17.44 5.90 -11.74
N THR A 672 16.97 6.11 -12.96
CA THR A 672 15.74 6.85 -13.29
C THR A 672 14.94 6.18 -14.39
N ALA A 673 14.57 4.91 -14.24
CA ALA A 673 13.72 4.27 -15.25
C ALA A 673 12.34 4.93 -15.23
N PRO A 674 11.92 5.64 -16.30
CA PRO A 674 10.57 6.21 -16.34
C PRO A 674 9.55 5.07 -16.29
N TYR A 675 8.51 5.25 -15.49
CA TYR A 675 7.43 4.27 -15.36
C TYR A 675 6.73 4.07 -16.71
N TYR A 676 6.55 5.16 -17.45
CA TYR A 676 5.97 5.16 -18.80
C TYR A 676 7.00 5.62 -19.83
N GLY A 677 6.82 5.18 -21.05
CA GLY A 677 7.63 5.57 -22.21
C GLY A 677 8.32 4.38 -22.85
N GLY A 678 8.36 4.36 -24.20
CA GLY A 678 9.11 3.41 -25.00
C GLY A 678 10.60 3.72 -25.02
N GLY A 679 11.35 2.91 -25.75
CA GLY A 679 12.76 3.10 -26.01
C GLY A 679 13.67 2.01 -25.48
N VAL A 680 14.94 2.10 -25.85
CA VAL A 680 15.95 1.12 -25.44
C VAL A 680 16.21 1.23 -23.94
N THR A 681 15.98 0.13 -23.24
CA THR A 681 16.29 -0.01 -21.82
C THR A 681 17.71 -0.56 -21.65
N PRO A 682 18.65 0.16 -21.02
CA PRO A 682 19.96 -0.38 -20.69
C PRO A 682 19.85 -1.57 -19.74
N ILE A 683 20.65 -2.62 -19.98
CA ILE A 683 20.67 -3.80 -19.11
C ILE A 683 21.91 -3.78 -18.23
N HIS A 684 21.72 -3.42 -16.97
CA HIS A 684 22.77 -3.37 -15.94
C HIS A 684 22.58 -4.47 -14.90
N SER A 685 23.63 -5.24 -14.63
CA SER A 685 23.61 -6.29 -13.60
C SER A 685 23.22 -5.72 -12.23
N TYR A 686 23.76 -4.55 -11.87
CA TYR A 686 23.44 -3.91 -10.61
C TYR A 686 21.94 -3.60 -10.47
N ALA A 687 21.33 -2.95 -11.47
CA ALA A 687 19.91 -2.65 -11.47
C ALA A 687 19.05 -3.92 -11.46
N PHE A 688 19.39 -4.91 -12.29
CA PHE A 688 18.67 -6.18 -12.34
C PHE A 688 18.68 -6.89 -10.98
N TRP A 689 19.87 -7.07 -10.37
CA TRP A 689 19.98 -7.78 -9.10
C TRP A 689 19.40 -7.00 -7.91
N SER A 690 19.40 -5.67 -7.97
CA SER A 690 18.70 -4.83 -6.97
C SER A 690 17.19 -5.08 -6.96
N ASN A 691 16.63 -5.44 -8.11
CA ASN A 691 15.22 -5.79 -8.27
C ASN A 691 14.93 -7.28 -8.04
N ALA A 692 15.94 -8.14 -8.01
CA ALA A 692 15.74 -9.57 -7.91
C ALA A 692 14.98 -9.97 -6.64
N ALA A 693 13.81 -10.57 -6.84
CA ALA A 693 12.86 -11.00 -5.83
C ALA A 693 12.26 -12.35 -6.27
N PRO A 694 11.45 -13.02 -5.42
CA PRO A 694 10.75 -14.25 -5.80
C PRO A 694 9.91 -14.12 -7.08
N SER A 695 9.28 -12.96 -7.29
CA SER A 695 8.62 -12.60 -8.54
C SER A 695 9.29 -11.38 -9.15
N LEU A 696 9.53 -11.43 -10.46
CA LEU A 696 10.16 -10.36 -11.22
C LEU A 696 9.25 -9.96 -12.38
N GLY A 697 8.83 -8.70 -12.40
CA GLY A 697 8.12 -8.10 -13.54
C GLY A 697 9.09 -7.47 -14.53
N SER A 698 8.82 -7.61 -15.83
CA SER A 698 9.57 -6.95 -16.89
C SER A 698 8.69 -5.91 -17.57
N GLY A 699 9.09 -4.66 -17.52
CA GLY A 699 8.44 -3.52 -18.21
C GLY A 699 9.29 -2.97 -19.36
N ILE A 700 10.24 -3.74 -19.92
CA ILE A 700 11.02 -3.29 -21.07
C ILE A 700 10.15 -3.16 -22.33
N ASP A 701 10.48 -2.22 -23.20
CA ASP A 701 9.86 -2.15 -24.52
C ASP A 701 10.46 -3.20 -25.43
N ILE A 702 9.84 -4.36 -25.48
CA ILE A 702 10.34 -5.54 -26.25
C ILE A 702 10.37 -5.30 -27.76
N ARG A 703 9.80 -4.21 -28.29
CA ARG A 703 9.88 -3.82 -29.70
C ARG A 703 11.27 -3.33 -30.08
N GLU A 704 12.02 -2.85 -29.10
CA GLU A 704 13.35 -2.28 -29.28
C GLU A 704 14.39 -3.37 -29.51
N LYS A 705 15.08 -3.29 -30.66
CA LYS A 705 16.14 -4.25 -31.05
C LYS A 705 17.49 -3.91 -30.42
N GLY A 706 17.68 -2.69 -29.94
CA GLY A 706 18.93 -2.21 -29.33
C GLY A 706 19.15 -2.64 -27.88
N ILE A 707 18.24 -3.39 -27.29
CA ILE A 707 18.38 -3.96 -25.93
C ILE A 707 19.39 -5.10 -25.95
N ASP A 708 20.24 -5.18 -24.92
CA ASP A 708 21.19 -6.29 -24.75
C ASP A 708 20.46 -7.57 -24.26
N TYR A 709 19.72 -8.20 -25.17
CA TYR A 709 19.00 -9.44 -24.89
C TYR A 709 19.90 -10.61 -24.48
N PRO A 710 21.10 -10.82 -25.02
CA PRO A 710 22.02 -11.83 -24.53
C PRO A 710 22.35 -11.68 -23.04
N LYS A 711 22.66 -10.47 -22.59
CA LYS A 711 22.91 -10.16 -21.17
C LYS A 711 21.67 -10.38 -20.31
N LEU A 712 20.51 -9.90 -20.75
CA LEU A 712 19.23 -10.07 -20.04
C LEU A 712 18.87 -11.56 -19.89
N ARG A 713 19.03 -12.37 -20.94
CA ARG A 713 18.81 -13.84 -20.87
C ARG A 713 19.71 -14.49 -19.81
N LYS A 714 21.00 -14.11 -19.77
CA LYS A 714 21.95 -14.65 -18.79
C LYS A 714 21.53 -14.29 -17.37
N LEU A 715 21.15 -13.04 -17.13
CA LEU A 715 20.69 -12.57 -15.82
C LEU A 715 19.43 -13.30 -15.37
N ILE A 716 18.43 -13.44 -16.25
CA ILE A 716 17.18 -14.17 -15.96
C ILE A 716 17.47 -15.66 -15.71
N ALA A 717 18.35 -16.30 -16.50
CA ALA A 717 18.72 -17.67 -16.28
C ALA A 717 19.38 -17.89 -14.91
N ASN A 718 20.30 -17.01 -14.52
CA ASN A 718 20.92 -17.02 -13.20
C ASN A 718 19.88 -16.80 -12.09
N TRP A 719 18.99 -15.81 -12.22
CA TRP A 719 17.91 -15.52 -11.26
C TRP A 719 16.98 -16.73 -11.07
N ARG A 720 16.60 -17.42 -12.15
CA ARG A 720 15.75 -18.63 -12.04
C ARG A 720 16.39 -19.72 -11.18
N THR A 721 17.73 -19.82 -11.14
CA THR A 721 18.44 -20.78 -10.27
C THR A 721 18.31 -20.43 -8.79
N LEU A 722 17.98 -19.17 -8.47
CA LEU A 722 17.85 -18.68 -7.10
C LEU A 722 16.44 -18.83 -6.53
N GLY A 723 15.46 -19.10 -7.35
CA GLY A 723 14.06 -19.00 -6.96
C GLY A 723 13.70 -19.72 -5.66
N SER A 724 14.20 -20.94 -5.46
CA SER A 724 13.92 -21.69 -4.24
C SER A 724 14.69 -21.21 -3.00
N TYR A 725 15.75 -20.39 -3.17
CA TYR A 725 16.52 -19.85 -2.05
C TYR A 725 15.75 -18.74 -1.33
N TYR A 726 14.90 -17.98 -2.00
CA TYR A 726 14.09 -16.93 -1.39
C TYR A 726 13.15 -17.45 -0.27
N TYR A 727 12.85 -18.73 -0.26
CA TYR A 727 12.11 -19.39 0.81
C TYR A 727 12.98 -19.82 2.00
N GLY A 728 14.30 -19.65 1.92
CA GLY A 728 15.23 -19.93 3.01
C GLY A 728 15.10 -18.97 4.19
N ASP A 729 15.82 -19.28 5.25
CA ASP A 729 16.02 -18.35 6.37
C ASP A 729 16.71 -17.08 5.86
N TYR A 730 16.25 -15.94 6.30
CA TYR A 730 16.74 -14.64 5.87
C TYR A 730 17.65 -14.01 6.93
N TYR A 731 18.84 -13.60 6.51
CA TYR A 731 19.80 -12.94 7.40
C TYR A 731 20.30 -11.63 6.77
N PRO A 732 19.99 -10.47 7.36
CA PRO A 732 20.71 -9.23 7.07
C PRO A 732 22.19 -9.38 7.42
N LEU A 733 23.07 -8.99 6.50
CA LEU A 733 24.53 -9.09 6.69
C LEU A 733 25.20 -7.72 6.88
N THR A 734 24.51 -6.64 6.57
CA THR A 734 24.93 -5.26 6.78
C THR A 734 23.75 -4.45 7.32
N PRO A 735 23.98 -3.27 7.91
CA PRO A 735 22.88 -2.36 8.25
C PRO A 735 22.07 -1.92 7.02
N CYS A 736 20.77 -1.67 7.21
CA CYS A 736 19.91 -1.04 6.19
C CYS A 736 20.12 0.47 6.19
N THR A 737 20.55 1.02 5.07
CA THR A 737 20.68 2.48 4.88
C THR A 737 20.35 2.84 3.43
N ARG A 738 19.91 4.05 3.17
CA ARG A 738 19.74 4.60 1.81
C ARG A 738 20.94 5.41 1.32
N GLN A 739 21.97 5.59 2.15
CA GLN A 739 23.19 6.28 1.75
C GLN A 739 23.88 5.54 0.62
N ASP A 740 24.36 6.26 -0.37
CA ASP A 740 24.95 5.73 -1.62
C ASP A 740 26.45 5.44 -1.53
N ASP A 741 27.07 5.68 -0.37
CA ASP A 741 28.48 5.45 -0.06
C ASP A 741 28.76 4.13 0.70
N ASN A 742 27.77 3.27 0.86
CA ASN A 742 27.83 2.06 1.64
C ASN A 742 27.64 0.78 0.79
N TRP A 743 27.86 -0.36 1.41
CA TRP A 743 27.44 -1.67 0.96
C TRP A 743 26.12 -2.04 1.63
N ILE A 744 25.28 -2.82 0.91
CA ILE A 744 24.16 -3.54 1.50
C ILE A 744 24.21 -4.99 1.08
N ALA A 745 23.94 -5.92 2.00
CA ALA A 745 24.00 -7.34 1.73
C ALA A 745 23.05 -8.14 2.63
N TRP A 746 22.60 -9.27 2.11
CA TRP A 746 21.78 -10.26 2.81
C TRP A 746 22.06 -11.67 2.33
N GLN A 747 21.61 -12.64 3.13
CA GLN A 747 21.76 -14.06 2.87
C GLN A 747 20.40 -14.75 2.96
N PHE A 748 20.15 -15.69 2.06
CA PHE A 748 19.10 -16.69 2.22
C PHE A 748 19.76 -18.05 2.43
N ASP A 749 19.45 -18.72 3.54
CA ASP A 749 20.02 -20.01 3.95
C ASP A 749 18.95 -21.11 3.97
N ARG A 750 19.26 -22.28 3.47
CA ARG A 750 18.37 -23.43 3.50
C ARG A 750 18.99 -24.53 4.36
N PRO A 751 18.78 -24.50 5.68
CA PRO A 751 19.44 -25.44 6.58
C PRO A 751 19.14 -26.90 6.26
N GLU A 752 17.94 -27.20 5.77
CA GLU A 752 17.53 -28.55 5.36
C GLU A 752 18.24 -29.08 4.12
N LYS A 753 18.88 -28.20 3.34
CA LYS A 753 19.69 -28.51 2.15
C LYS A 753 21.17 -28.24 2.36
N ASN A 754 21.51 -27.62 3.49
CA ASN A 754 22.86 -27.16 3.82
C ASN A 754 23.46 -26.28 2.69
N ASP A 755 22.67 -25.38 2.13
CA ASP A 755 23.10 -24.46 1.07
C ASP A 755 22.45 -23.09 1.25
N GLY A 756 22.93 -22.10 0.50
CA GLY A 756 22.35 -20.77 0.52
C GLY A 756 22.92 -19.85 -0.56
N VAL A 757 22.45 -18.62 -0.53
CA VAL A 757 22.88 -17.55 -1.43
C VAL A 757 23.07 -16.24 -0.71
N VAL A 758 24.10 -15.51 -1.11
CA VAL A 758 24.38 -14.14 -0.65
C VAL A 758 24.16 -13.20 -1.82
N GLN A 759 23.46 -12.10 -1.58
CA GLN A 759 23.36 -10.97 -2.50
C GLN A 759 24.00 -9.76 -1.82
N ALA A 760 24.93 -9.11 -2.52
CA ALA A 760 25.68 -7.96 -2.00
C ALA A 760 25.82 -6.88 -3.07
N PHE A 761 25.71 -5.63 -2.65
CA PHE A 761 25.70 -4.49 -3.56
C PHE A 761 26.71 -3.44 -3.07
N ARG A 762 27.67 -3.12 -3.93
CA ARG A 762 28.50 -1.94 -3.80
C ARG A 762 27.77 -0.76 -4.43
N ARG A 763 27.44 0.25 -3.61
CA ARG A 763 26.69 1.41 -4.05
C ARG A 763 27.56 2.44 -4.80
N PRO A 764 26.94 3.42 -5.53
CA PRO A 764 27.62 4.30 -6.47
C PRO A 764 28.80 5.11 -5.90
N LYS A 765 28.78 5.45 -4.61
CA LYS A 765 29.85 6.24 -3.97
C LYS A 765 30.63 5.46 -2.90
N SER A 766 30.42 4.15 -2.80
CA SER A 766 31.14 3.34 -1.81
C SER A 766 32.66 3.37 -2.03
N PRO A 767 33.48 3.83 -1.08
CA PRO A 767 34.92 3.94 -1.25
C PRO A 767 35.59 2.58 -1.34
N ASP A 768 35.02 1.57 -0.68
CA ASP A 768 35.61 0.24 -0.58
C ASP A 768 35.18 -0.64 -1.74
N SER A 769 36.12 -1.23 -2.46
CA SER A 769 35.85 -2.23 -3.51
C SER A 769 35.68 -3.65 -2.96
N GLN A 770 35.86 -3.84 -1.67
CA GLN A 770 35.83 -5.14 -1.01
C GLN A 770 35.03 -5.08 0.30
N ILE A 771 34.34 -6.17 0.61
CA ILE A 771 33.68 -6.39 1.92
C ILE A 771 33.86 -7.84 2.35
N ARG A 772 33.85 -8.09 3.65
CA ARG A 772 33.77 -9.43 4.25
C ARG A 772 32.42 -9.62 4.94
N LEU A 773 31.66 -10.60 4.52
CA LEU A 773 30.31 -10.86 4.98
C LEU A 773 30.30 -12.11 5.87
N LYS A 774 30.03 -11.95 7.15
CA LYS A 774 29.90 -13.05 8.12
C LYS A 774 28.59 -13.79 7.90
N LEU A 775 28.67 -15.02 7.39
CA LEU A 775 27.48 -15.80 7.09
C LEU A 775 26.90 -16.44 8.35
N ARG A 776 25.59 -16.69 8.32
CA ARG A 776 24.86 -17.24 9.45
C ARG A 776 24.21 -18.59 9.09
N GLY A 777 23.83 -19.37 10.09
CA GLY A 777 23.13 -20.65 9.89
C GLY A 777 24.03 -21.83 9.51
N LEU A 778 25.33 -21.63 9.31
CA LEU A 778 26.26 -22.66 8.83
C LEU A 778 26.70 -23.62 9.95
N LEU A 779 26.98 -24.87 9.55
CA LEU A 779 27.62 -25.86 10.43
C LEU A 779 29.14 -25.55 10.48
N PRO A 780 29.73 -25.23 11.65
CA PRO A 780 31.10 -24.75 11.73
C PRO A 780 32.15 -25.71 11.14
N GLU A 781 31.95 -27.00 11.36
CA GLU A 781 32.89 -28.06 10.94
C GLU A 781 32.66 -28.55 9.50
N ALA A 782 31.55 -28.13 8.86
CA ALA A 782 31.26 -28.49 7.49
C ALA A 782 32.08 -27.63 6.51
N ARG A 783 32.39 -28.21 5.35
CA ARG A 783 32.98 -27.46 4.23
C ARG A 783 31.92 -27.10 3.23
N TYR A 784 32.00 -25.88 2.73
CA TYR A 784 31.07 -25.33 1.76
C TYR A 784 31.81 -24.93 0.50
N ARG A 785 31.34 -25.39 -0.67
CA ARG A 785 31.83 -24.95 -1.96
C ARG A 785 31.17 -23.63 -2.32
N ILE A 786 31.97 -22.66 -2.66
CA ILE A 786 31.54 -21.33 -3.09
C ILE A 786 31.38 -21.32 -4.62
N SER A 787 30.33 -20.68 -5.13
CA SER A 787 30.06 -20.53 -6.56
C SER A 787 29.54 -19.13 -6.87
N VAL A 788 30.32 -18.34 -7.58
CA VAL A 788 29.96 -16.98 -7.98
C VAL A 788 29.08 -17.01 -9.21
N LEU A 789 27.90 -16.41 -9.16
CA LEU A 789 27.00 -16.23 -10.30
C LEU A 789 27.13 -14.84 -10.92
N GLU A 790 27.41 -13.85 -10.09
CA GLU A 790 27.63 -12.45 -10.49
C GLU A 790 28.68 -11.83 -9.56
N GLY A 791 29.46 -10.86 -10.04
CA GLY A 791 30.53 -10.22 -9.29
C GLY A 791 31.77 -11.10 -9.14
N ALA A 792 32.51 -10.96 -8.04
CA ALA A 792 33.75 -11.71 -7.79
C ALA A 792 33.96 -12.02 -6.29
N SER A 793 34.63 -13.15 -6.04
CA SER A 793 35.13 -13.56 -4.75
C SER A 793 36.42 -14.36 -4.93
N ASP A 794 37.42 -14.14 -4.08
CA ASP A 794 38.66 -14.93 -4.06
C ASP A 794 38.42 -16.40 -3.65
N ARG A 795 37.20 -16.72 -3.27
CA ARG A 795 36.77 -18.05 -2.85
C ARG A 795 36.00 -18.81 -3.94
N ASP A 796 35.80 -18.23 -5.10
CA ASP A 796 35.10 -18.92 -6.20
C ASP A 796 35.72 -20.28 -6.52
N GLY A 797 34.88 -21.30 -6.65
CA GLY A 797 35.28 -22.69 -6.87
C GLY A 797 35.96 -23.38 -5.69
N LYS A 798 36.25 -22.67 -4.59
CA LYS A 798 36.96 -23.19 -3.42
C LYS A 798 36.00 -23.74 -2.37
N GLU A 799 36.54 -24.61 -1.53
CA GLU A 799 35.89 -25.15 -0.34
C GLU A 799 36.39 -24.44 0.91
N VAL A 800 35.45 -23.84 1.65
CA VAL A 800 35.72 -23.05 2.85
C VAL A 800 34.97 -23.66 4.03
N SER A 801 35.53 -23.65 5.22
CA SER A 801 34.81 -24.15 6.41
C SER A 801 33.69 -23.22 6.84
N GLY A 802 32.61 -23.79 7.40
CA GLY A 802 31.51 -22.98 7.94
C GLY A 802 31.99 -22.03 9.02
N LYS A 803 32.97 -22.45 9.83
CA LYS A 803 33.61 -21.62 10.84
C LYS A 803 34.29 -20.38 10.23
N GLU A 804 35.08 -20.56 9.15
CA GLU A 804 35.73 -19.44 8.48
C GLU A 804 34.70 -18.48 7.88
N LEU A 805 33.66 -19.00 7.24
CA LEU A 805 32.58 -18.17 6.67
C LEU A 805 31.78 -17.39 7.75
N ALA A 806 31.62 -17.96 8.95
CA ALA A 806 30.92 -17.31 10.05
C ALA A 806 31.76 -16.30 10.84
N GLU A 807 33.04 -16.61 11.08
CA GLU A 807 33.91 -15.80 11.94
C GLU A 807 34.72 -14.76 11.16
N VAL A 808 35.35 -15.17 10.05
CA VAL A 808 36.17 -14.30 9.17
C VAL A 808 35.30 -13.65 8.08
N GLY A 809 34.37 -14.40 7.56
CA GLY A 809 33.41 -13.95 6.53
C GLY A 809 33.83 -14.30 5.10
N LEU A 810 32.83 -14.32 4.23
CA LEU A 810 32.96 -14.47 2.78
C LEU A 810 33.52 -13.17 2.18
N PRO A 811 34.69 -13.16 1.51
CA PRO A 811 35.20 -11.98 0.83
C PRO A 811 34.42 -11.76 -0.48
N VAL A 812 33.98 -10.53 -0.69
CA VAL A 812 33.31 -10.08 -1.93
C VAL A 812 34.10 -8.91 -2.49
N ASN A 813 34.48 -9.00 -3.75
CA ASN A 813 35.31 -8.01 -4.43
C ASN A 813 34.55 -7.48 -5.65
N LEU A 814 34.22 -6.18 -5.67
CA LEU A 814 33.58 -5.54 -6.80
C LEU A 814 34.40 -4.30 -7.23
N VAL A 815 35.08 -4.41 -8.35
CA VAL A 815 35.79 -3.28 -8.96
C VAL A 815 34.76 -2.31 -9.57
N GLU A 816 33.70 -2.86 -10.18
CA GLU A 816 32.62 -2.04 -10.74
C GLU A 816 31.90 -1.26 -9.66
N GLN A 817 31.53 -0.02 -9.98
CA GLN A 817 30.83 0.89 -9.07
C GLN A 817 29.78 1.70 -9.88
N PRO A 818 28.48 1.50 -9.63
CA PRO A 818 27.93 0.49 -8.71
C PRO A 818 28.12 -0.93 -9.21
N GLY A 819 28.09 -1.89 -8.27
CA GLY A 819 28.27 -3.31 -8.58
C GLY A 819 27.39 -4.23 -7.74
N ALA A 820 27.10 -5.42 -8.26
CA ALA A 820 26.35 -6.47 -7.59
C ALA A 820 27.15 -7.77 -7.54
N ALA A 821 27.02 -8.52 -6.45
CA ALA A 821 27.52 -9.87 -6.31
C ALA A 821 26.40 -10.81 -5.88
N VAL A 822 26.35 -11.98 -6.53
CA VAL A 822 25.46 -13.07 -6.19
C VAL A 822 26.31 -14.34 -6.05
N ILE A 823 26.37 -14.87 -4.85
CA ILE A 823 27.31 -15.95 -4.49
C ILE A 823 26.53 -17.05 -3.77
N ARG A 824 26.55 -18.26 -4.34
CA ARG A 824 26.01 -19.46 -3.70
C ARG A 824 27.07 -20.17 -2.87
N TYR A 825 26.64 -20.85 -1.87
CA TYR A 825 27.42 -21.81 -1.11
C TYR A 825 26.62 -23.09 -0.90
N ALA A 826 27.29 -24.22 -0.94
CA ALA A 826 26.67 -25.51 -0.70
C ALA A 826 27.63 -26.44 0.02
N LYS A 827 27.14 -27.18 1.01
CA LYS A 827 27.93 -28.16 1.78
C LYS A 827 28.49 -29.23 0.85
N VAL A 828 29.74 -29.57 1.05
CA VAL A 828 30.42 -30.65 0.35
C VAL A 828 30.22 -31.98 1.05
N GLY A 829 29.91 -33.04 0.31
CA GLY A 829 29.61 -34.36 0.86
C GLY A 829 28.10 -34.64 0.99
N PRO A 830 27.73 -35.84 1.44
CA PRO A 830 26.32 -36.20 1.56
C PRO A 830 25.57 -35.29 2.52
N VAL A 831 24.33 -34.99 2.13
CA VAL A 831 23.39 -34.17 2.89
C VAL A 831 23.03 -34.84 4.19
#